data_2530b82817077a24b736b7721d9abafa
#
_entry.id   2530b82817077a24b736b7721d9abafa
#
_cell.length_a   1.000
_cell.length_b   1.000
_cell.length_c   1.000
_cell.angle_alpha   90.00
_cell.angle_beta   90.00
_cell.angle_gamma   90.00
#
_symmetry.space_group_name_H-M   'P 1'
#
loop_
_entity.id
_entity.type
_entity.pdbx_description
1 polymer ?
#
loop_
_entity_poly.entity_id
_entity_poly.type
_entity_poly.pdbx_seq_one_letter_code
_entity_poly.pdbx_strand_id
1 'polypeptide(L)'
;MSAQPTTPTTAPYGSWASPLSAEALAAGGINFGDLRGANGRLYWVENVPARGGEVSLFSFGDGATAQVTPNGANVRTRVHEYGGAAFIALGDTVYYSQLSDQRLYELKRGGTPRPVTPPNYRYADCIALPRAAKSAAALVCVREDHTDPAHVRNTLVRLPAAMPGGAAGAGEVLFDGSDFVSYPRLSPDGRRLAFITWNHPNMPWDGTQLKVAELTAAGLKAPVLVAGGAAESVLEPQWDADGTLYFISDRSGFWNLYADGAAGARPIWPRAVEFAAPLWQFGQSNYVLLGDGRAVVCFSERGIDRLAVVDLKKGTGRELDLPYVEFSHLTRIDSQHVAAVAGASKSLASIVSIDIASGKATTVRTAGDSPLQSDSISIAVPIDFPSAHGRTAHAFYYAPTNPRYRGVPGTLPPLLALVHGGPTSQASPALRSSVQFWTSRGIAVVDVNYGGSSGYGRAYRQALNGNWGVVDVEDVIAAVRFLVGTERADAMRTAISGGSAGGYTVLVALSTSDVFHAGTDRFGVSDMTALARDTHKFESRYVDSLIGPLPEAQAIYDSRSPLNHLDGFKVPVLVLQGADDPVVPPNQSQRIVDALRARHVPVAYILYPGESHGFRKPETIINSQQAELAFYGRVFGFKPADQLPPLTIEGLPVASLR
;
A
#
# COMPACT_ATOMS: atom_id res chain seq x y z
N MET A 1 -38.50 10.40 15.46
CA MET A 1 -38.51 11.88 15.63
C MET A 1 -37.41 12.41 14.69
N SER A 2 -37.78 13.00 13.55
CA SER A 2 -36.81 13.65 12.66
C SER A 2 -36.37 14.95 13.35
N ALA A 3 -35.09 15.01 13.70
CA ALA A 3 -34.50 16.24 14.20
C ALA A 3 -34.62 17.31 13.10
N GLN A 4 -35.19 18.47 13.44
CA GLN A 4 -35.19 19.61 12.54
C GLN A 4 -33.74 19.97 12.18
N PRO A 5 -33.44 20.36 10.92
CA PRO A 5 -32.12 20.79 10.54
C PRO A 5 -31.75 22.04 11.35
N THR A 6 -30.82 21.87 12.28
CA THR A 6 -30.25 23.01 13.05
C THR A 6 -29.40 23.83 12.08
N THR A 7 -29.61 25.15 12.05
CA THR A 7 -28.76 26.05 11.25
C THR A 7 -27.29 25.86 11.66
N PRO A 8 -26.35 25.61 10.72
CA PRO A 8 -24.95 25.42 11.08
C PRO A 8 -24.36 26.61 11.85
N THR A 9 -23.62 26.33 12.90
CA THR A 9 -22.91 27.35 13.68
C THR A 9 -21.77 27.94 12.84
N THR A 10 -21.70 29.26 12.76
CA THR A 10 -20.56 29.94 12.14
C THR A 10 -19.38 29.92 13.12
N ALA A 11 -18.27 29.27 12.74
CA ALA A 11 -17.05 29.15 13.55
C ALA A 11 -15.80 29.22 12.68
N PRO A 12 -14.66 29.68 13.23
CA PRO A 12 -13.38 29.67 12.51
C PRO A 12 -13.01 28.26 12.04
N TYR A 13 -12.42 28.18 10.85
CA TYR A 13 -11.85 26.93 10.34
C TYR A 13 -10.75 26.41 11.28
N GLY A 14 -10.69 25.10 11.52
CA GLY A 14 -9.79 24.43 12.47
C GLY A 14 -10.34 24.31 13.90
N SER A 15 -11.44 25.04 14.23
CA SER A 15 -12.05 25.03 15.57
C SER A 15 -13.34 24.21 15.68
N TRP A 16 -13.76 23.54 14.60
CA TRP A 16 -15.02 22.78 14.61
C TRP A 16 -14.92 21.52 15.45
N ALA A 17 -15.90 21.28 16.31
CA ALA A 17 -15.98 20.03 17.06
C ALA A 17 -16.33 18.87 16.12
N SER A 18 -15.46 17.87 16.10
CA SER A 18 -15.62 16.67 15.27
C SER A 18 -16.21 15.52 16.07
N PRO A 19 -17.10 14.70 15.48
CA PRO A 19 -17.51 13.43 16.08
C PRO A 19 -16.44 12.34 16.00
N LEU A 20 -15.39 12.55 15.18
CA LEU A 20 -14.28 11.61 15.00
C LEU A 20 -13.11 12.03 15.88
N SER A 21 -12.97 11.42 17.07
CA SER A 21 -11.82 11.62 17.94
C SER A 21 -10.60 10.82 17.47
N ALA A 22 -9.41 11.13 18.02
CA ALA A 22 -8.20 10.34 17.73
C ALA A 22 -8.33 8.90 18.26
N GLU A 23 -9.04 8.69 19.38
CA GLU A 23 -9.35 7.37 19.92
C GLU A 23 -10.26 6.57 18.98
N ALA A 24 -11.30 7.23 18.42
CA ALA A 24 -12.17 6.60 17.44
C ALA A 24 -11.42 6.24 16.15
N LEU A 25 -10.45 7.08 15.74
CA LEU A 25 -9.58 6.79 14.62
C LEU A 25 -8.69 5.57 14.90
N ALA A 26 -8.09 5.48 16.07
CA ALA A 26 -7.23 4.36 16.47
C ALA A 26 -8.01 3.06 16.74
N ALA A 27 -9.23 3.17 17.25
CA ALA A 27 -10.14 2.04 17.42
C ALA A 27 -10.77 1.60 16.09
N GLY A 28 -10.74 2.47 15.08
CA GLY A 28 -11.40 2.28 13.81
C GLY A 28 -10.71 1.28 12.91
N GLY A 29 -11.54 0.42 12.35
CA GLY A 29 -11.28 -0.33 11.14
C GLY A 29 -10.29 -1.49 11.23
N ILE A 30 -10.83 -2.66 11.01
CA ILE A 30 -10.05 -3.83 10.59
C ILE A 30 -9.43 -3.52 9.22
N ASN A 31 -8.14 -3.84 9.03
CA ASN A 31 -7.54 -3.86 7.70
C ASN A 31 -7.56 -5.30 7.19
N PHE A 32 -8.11 -5.50 6.00
CA PHE A 32 -8.18 -6.78 5.32
C PHE A 32 -6.98 -6.98 4.40
N GLY A 33 -6.52 -8.22 4.27
CA GLY A 33 -5.50 -8.60 3.32
C GLY A 33 -5.59 -10.06 2.91
N ASP A 34 -4.84 -10.43 1.88
CA ASP A 34 -4.68 -11.82 1.41
C ASP A 34 -6.01 -12.60 1.24
N LEU A 35 -7.05 -11.97 0.67
CA LEU A 35 -8.33 -12.63 0.43
C LEU A 35 -8.17 -13.73 -0.63
N ARG A 36 -8.59 -14.96 -0.30
CA ARG A 36 -8.50 -16.13 -1.19
C ARG A 36 -9.72 -17.01 -1.11
N GLY A 37 -10.20 -17.49 -2.27
CA GLY A 37 -11.19 -18.54 -2.36
C GLY A 37 -10.51 -19.92 -2.36
N ALA A 38 -10.93 -20.80 -1.45
CA ALA A 38 -10.46 -22.19 -1.40
C ALA A 38 -11.52 -23.08 -0.75
N ASN A 39 -11.67 -24.32 -1.24
CA ASN A 39 -12.54 -25.34 -0.65
C ASN A 39 -14.00 -24.88 -0.43
N GLY A 40 -14.55 -24.05 -1.33
CA GLY A 40 -15.89 -23.48 -1.20
C GLY A 40 -16.04 -22.43 -0.10
N ARG A 41 -14.95 -21.92 0.43
CA ARG A 41 -14.88 -20.89 1.48
C ARG A 41 -14.02 -19.71 1.02
N LEU A 42 -14.24 -18.55 1.63
CA LEU A 42 -13.32 -17.42 1.59
C LEU A 42 -12.41 -17.46 2.80
N TYR A 43 -11.14 -17.12 2.62
CA TYR A 43 -10.14 -16.95 3.66
C TYR A 43 -9.47 -15.60 3.50
N TRP A 44 -9.19 -14.91 4.61
CA TRP A 44 -8.48 -13.62 4.59
C TRP A 44 -7.76 -13.37 5.91
N VAL A 45 -6.84 -12.45 5.92
CA VAL A 45 -6.21 -11.96 7.15
C VAL A 45 -6.83 -10.62 7.59
N GLU A 46 -6.96 -10.44 8.92
CA GLU A 46 -7.39 -9.19 9.54
C GLU A 46 -6.27 -8.66 10.43
N ASN A 47 -5.85 -7.42 10.20
CA ASN A 47 -5.01 -6.67 11.12
C ASN A 47 -5.92 -5.85 12.05
N VAL A 48 -5.95 -6.17 13.33
CA VAL A 48 -6.80 -5.52 14.33
C VAL A 48 -5.93 -4.65 15.25
N PRO A 49 -5.94 -3.32 15.10
CA PRO A 49 -5.11 -2.43 15.92
C PRO A 49 -5.31 -2.66 17.43
N ALA A 50 -6.55 -2.86 17.89
CA ALA A 50 -6.88 -3.12 19.30
C ALA A 50 -6.21 -4.39 19.90
N ARG A 51 -5.61 -5.25 19.07
CA ARG A 51 -4.82 -6.42 19.48
C ARG A 51 -3.31 -6.21 19.31
N GLY A 52 -2.84 -4.98 19.39
CA GLY A 52 -1.41 -4.66 19.23
C GLY A 52 -0.87 -4.89 17.81
N GLY A 53 -1.72 -4.85 16.80
CA GLY A 53 -1.35 -5.08 15.40
C GLY A 53 -1.18 -6.57 15.02
N GLU A 54 -1.69 -7.51 15.84
CA GLU A 54 -1.75 -8.94 15.48
C GLU A 54 -2.57 -9.14 14.21
N VAL A 55 -2.08 -9.98 13.31
CA VAL A 55 -2.77 -10.36 12.08
C VAL A 55 -3.27 -11.80 12.21
N SER A 56 -4.58 -11.98 12.25
CA SER A 56 -5.23 -13.29 12.38
C SER A 56 -5.87 -13.73 11.07
N LEU A 57 -5.89 -15.04 10.82
CA LEU A 57 -6.57 -15.64 9.67
C LEU A 57 -8.03 -15.95 10.00
N PHE A 58 -8.93 -15.54 9.12
CA PHE A 58 -10.37 -15.78 9.19
C PHE A 58 -10.86 -16.58 7.98
N SER A 59 -12.03 -17.19 8.11
CA SER A 59 -12.74 -17.81 7.00
C SER A 59 -14.23 -17.51 7.05
N PHE A 60 -14.85 -17.52 5.88
CA PHE A 60 -16.31 -17.46 5.72
C PHE A 60 -16.79 -18.65 4.87
N GLY A 61 -17.79 -19.34 5.35
CA GLY A 61 -18.45 -20.44 4.69
C GLY A 61 -19.67 -20.87 5.48
N ASP A 62 -20.65 -21.50 4.82
CA ASP A 62 -21.92 -21.88 5.43
C ASP A 62 -22.66 -20.72 6.12
N GLY A 63 -22.48 -19.50 5.59
CA GLY A 63 -23.10 -18.27 6.12
C GLY A 63 -22.47 -17.71 7.41
N ALA A 64 -21.33 -18.23 7.88
CA ALA A 64 -20.69 -17.82 9.11
C ALA A 64 -19.20 -17.45 8.93
N THR A 65 -18.75 -16.41 9.65
CA THR A 65 -17.34 -16.05 9.78
C THR A 65 -16.76 -16.74 11.02
N ALA A 66 -15.56 -17.30 10.88
CA ALA A 66 -14.81 -17.90 11.98
C ALA A 66 -13.33 -17.54 11.93
N GLN A 67 -12.73 -17.29 13.10
CA GLN A 67 -11.27 -17.20 13.19
C GLN A 67 -10.67 -18.60 13.05
N VAL A 68 -9.67 -18.72 12.17
CA VAL A 68 -9.00 -19.99 11.85
C VAL A 68 -7.79 -20.21 12.74
N THR A 69 -6.95 -19.18 12.87
CA THR A 69 -5.74 -19.26 13.70
C THR A 69 -6.05 -18.94 15.17
N PRO A 70 -5.40 -19.61 16.13
CA PRO A 70 -5.56 -19.28 17.55
C PRO A 70 -4.99 -17.89 17.87
N ASN A 71 -5.40 -17.33 19.00
CA ASN A 71 -4.81 -16.09 19.52
C ASN A 71 -3.30 -16.26 19.75
N GLY A 72 -2.54 -15.22 19.44
CA GLY A 72 -1.07 -15.23 19.46
C GLY A 72 -0.43 -15.73 18.17
N ALA A 73 -1.21 -16.25 17.22
CA ALA A 73 -0.73 -16.51 15.87
C ALA A 73 -0.78 -15.21 15.05
N ASN A 74 0.37 -14.74 14.60
CA ASN A 74 0.47 -13.53 13.77
C ASN A 74 0.85 -13.93 12.35
N VAL A 75 -0.15 -14.01 11.47
CA VAL A 75 -0.06 -14.52 10.09
C VAL A 75 0.55 -13.48 9.18
N ARG A 76 1.88 -13.41 9.20
CA ARG A 76 2.68 -12.47 8.40
C ARG A 76 4.01 -13.08 8.02
N THR A 77 4.48 -12.72 6.83
CA THR A 77 5.85 -12.97 6.38
C THR A 77 6.58 -11.64 6.16
N ARG A 78 7.90 -11.69 6.19
CA ARG A 78 8.80 -10.59 5.82
C ARG A 78 9.58 -10.87 4.54
N VAL A 79 9.11 -11.75 3.68
CA VAL A 79 9.73 -11.90 2.35
C VAL A 79 9.66 -10.55 1.65
N HIS A 80 10.78 -10.07 1.09
CA HIS A 80 10.97 -8.72 0.56
C HIS A 80 10.68 -7.58 1.57
N GLU A 81 10.74 -7.87 2.88
CA GLU A 81 10.35 -7.03 4.04
C GLU A 81 8.87 -6.64 4.10
N TYR A 82 8.16 -6.51 2.98
CA TYR A 82 6.75 -6.12 2.91
C TYR A 82 5.76 -7.28 3.02
N GLY A 83 6.19 -8.49 2.73
CA GLY A 83 5.40 -9.71 2.89
C GLY A 83 4.23 -9.84 1.92
N GLY A 84 3.09 -10.31 2.44
CA GLY A 84 1.90 -10.70 1.67
C GLY A 84 1.92 -12.18 1.29
N ALA A 85 0.78 -12.71 0.84
CA ALA A 85 0.59 -14.13 0.52
C ALA A 85 1.10 -15.08 1.62
N ALA A 86 0.80 -14.73 2.87
CA ALA A 86 1.36 -15.39 4.05
C ALA A 86 0.72 -16.73 4.38
N PHE A 87 -0.33 -17.16 3.67
CA PHE A 87 -1.01 -18.43 3.94
C PHE A 87 -1.50 -19.13 2.67
N ILE A 88 -1.77 -20.44 2.81
CA ILE A 88 -2.51 -21.25 1.85
C ILE A 88 -3.45 -22.22 2.60
N ALA A 89 -4.69 -22.39 2.12
CA ALA A 89 -5.69 -23.31 2.68
C ALA A 89 -5.86 -24.52 1.77
N LEU A 90 -5.69 -25.73 2.29
CA LEU A 90 -5.75 -27.00 1.58
C LEU A 90 -6.63 -28.01 2.33
N GLY A 91 -7.87 -28.19 1.89
CA GLY A 91 -8.83 -29.01 2.61
C GLY A 91 -9.04 -28.49 4.04
N ASP A 92 -8.81 -29.32 5.04
CA ASP A 92 -8.93 -28.97 6.46
C ASP A 92 -7.62 -28.46 7.07
N THR A 93 -6.60 -28.20 6.27
CA THR A 93 -5.29 -27.77 6.71
C THR A 93 -4.96 -26.38 6.16
N VAL A 94 -4.42 -25.52 6.99
CA VAL A 94 -3.85 -24.24 6.59
C VAL A 94 -2.36 -24.25 6.87
N TYR A 95 -1.57 -23.75 5.93
CA TYR A 95 -0.17 -23.42 6.12
C TYR A 95 -0.03 -21.91 6.17
N TYR A 96 0.70 -21.37 7.15
CA TYR A 96 0.89 -19.93 7.28
C TYR A 96 2.28 -19.59 7.83
N SER A 97 2.80 -18.43 7.43
CA SER A 97 4.03 -17.87 7.98
C SER A 97 3.74 -17.11 9.27
N GLN A 98 4.47 -17.45 10.34
CA GLN A 98 4.38 -16.80 11.65
C GLN A 98 5.37 -15.64 11.73
N LEU A 99 4.91 -14.45 12.13
CA LEU A 99 5.74 -13.25 12.16
C LEU A 99 6.96 -13.37 13.09
N SER A 100 6.80 -13.99 14.26
CA SER A 100 7.81 -13.98 15.32
C SER A 100 9.10 -14.72 14.97
N ASP A 101 9.01 -15.80 14.17
CA ASP A 101 10.14 -16.64 13.79
C ASP A 101 10.25 -16.89 12.28
N GLN A 102 9.33 -16.32 11.50
CA GLN A 102 9.25 -16.39 10.04
C GLN A 102 9.10 -17.81 9.46
N ARG A 103 8.87 -18.81 10.32
CA ARG A 103 8.67 -20.20 9.90
C ARG A 103 7.29 -20.42 9.34
N LEU A 104 7.16 -21.38 8.44
CA LEU A 104 5.88 -21.90 7.98
C LEU A 104 5.31 -22.86 9.01
N TYR A 105 4.04 -22.68 9.37
CA TYR A 105 3.29 -23.51 10.31
C TYR A 105 2.17 -24.25 9.61
N GLU A 106 1.97 -25.51 9.99
CA GLU A 106 0.78 -26.30 9.66
C GLU A 106 -0.26 -26.17 10.76
N LEU A 107 -1.49 -25.91 10.40
CA LEU A 107 -2.64 -25.91 11.30
C LEU A 107 -3.77 -26.74 10.69
N LYS A 108 -4.07 -27.88 11.27
CA LYS A 108 -5.27 -28.67 10.96
C LYS A 108 -6.48 -28.11 11.70
N ARG A 109 -7.66 -28.23 11.11
CA ARG A 109 -8.90 -27.79 11.75
C ARG A 109 -9.03 -28.35 13.16
N GLY A 110 -9.20 -27.50 14.17
CA GLY A 110 -9.29 -27.88 15.59
C GLY A 110 -8.01 -28.38 16.22
N GLY A 111 -6.89 -28.34 15.50
CA GLY A 111 -5.57 -28.73 16.00
C GLY A 111 -4.75 -27.58 16.57
N THR A 112 -3.50 -27.86 16.93
CA THR A 112 -2.51 -26.89 17.38
C THR A 112 -1.53 -26.57 16.26
N PRO A 113 -1.12 -25.30 16.06
CA PRO A 113 -0.12 -24.92 15.07
C PRO A 113 1.21 -25.65 15.30
N ARG A 114 1.80 -26.20 14.26
CA ARG A 114 3.07 -26.90 14.29
C ARG A 114 4.02 -26.31 13.24
N PRO A 115 5.24 -25.87 13.59
CA PRO A 115 6.21 -25.40 12.61
C PRO A 115 6.67 -26.54 11.71
N VAL A 116 6.73 -26.28 10.38
CA VAL A 116 7.10 -27.28 9.36
C VAL A 116 8.39 -26.92 8.62
N THR A 117 8.96 -25.75 8.88
CA THR A 117 10.23 -25.30 8.29
C THR A 117 11.23 -24.90 9.37
N PRO A 118 12.56 -24.95 9.11
CA PRO A 118 13.57 -24.51 10.06
C PRO A 118 13.61 -22.97 10.20
N PRO A 119 14.29 -22.42 11.23
CA PRO A 119 14.56 -21.00 11.36
C PRO A 119 15.50 -20.49 10.25
N ASN A 120 15.64 -19.16 10.15
CA ASN A 120 16.49 -18.46 9.19
C ASN A 120 16.01 -18.54 7.72
N TYR A 121 14.77 -18.96 7.50
CA TYR A 121 14.11 -18.92 6.21
C TYR A 121 12.76 -18.24 6.34
N ARG A 122 12.39 -17.45 5.30
CA ARG A 122 11.08 -16.81 5.19
C ARG A 122 10.35 -17.36 3.98
N TYR A 123 9.03 -17.56 4.08
CA TYR A 123 8.22 -18.16 3.02
C TYR A 123 7.02 -17.29 2.68
N ALA A 124 6.67 -17.22 1.39
CA ALA A 124 5.52 -16.51 0.86
C ALA A 124 4.98 -17.18 -0.41
N ASP A 125 3.80 -16.77 -0.84
CA ASP A 125 3.15 -17.12 -2.12
C ASP A 125 3.23 -18.61 -2.46
N CYS A 126 2.83 -19.44 -1.49
CA CYS A 126 2.79 -20.89 -1.64
C CYS A 126 1.62 -21.32 -2.51
N ILE A 127 1.85 -22.31 -3.38
CA ILE A 127 0.83 -23.03 -4.13
C ILE A 127 0.90 -24.53 -3.82
N ALA A 128 -0.22 -25.23 -4.00
CA ALA A 128 -0.27 -26.68 -3.84
C ALA A 128 0.12 -27.39 -5.14
N LEU A 129 0.90 -28.46 -5.02
CA LEU A 129 1.08 -29.43 -6.09
C LEU A 129 0.01 -30.52 -6.00
N PRO A 130 -0.51 -31.03 -7.15
CA PRO A 130 -1.45 -32.15 -7.17
C PRO A 130 -0.88 -33.37 -6.45
N ARG A 131 -1.72 -34.06 -5.68
CA ARG A 131 -1.35 -35.35 -5.10
C ARG A 131 -1.14 -36.39 -6.20
N ALA A 132 0.06 -36.93 -6.33
CA ALA A 132 0.20 -38.22 -6.96
C ALA A 132 -0.43 -39.29 -6.04
N ALA A 133 -1.07 -40.30 -6.60
CA ALA A 133 -2.02 -41.24 -5.95
C ALA A 133 -1.54 -41.91 -4.65
N LYS A 134 -0.29 -41.76 -4.21
CA LYS A 134 0.28 -42.27 -2.94
C LYS A 134 1.30 -41.33 -2.28
N SER A 135 1.53 -40.11 -2.77
CA SER A 135 2.46 -39.17 -2.17
C SER A 135 1.76 -38.15 -1.27
N ALA A 136 2.46 -37.65 -0.25
CA ALA A 136 2.00 -36.49 0.51
C ALA A 136 1.82 -35.29 -0.44
N ALA A 137 0.85 -34.42 -0.14
CA ALA A 137 0.75 -33.14 -0.83
C ALA A 137 2.08 -32.40 -0.73
N ALA A 138 2.45 -31.62 -1.72
CA ALA A 138 3.62 -30.77 -1.68
C ALA A 138 3.24 -29.33 -1.99
N LEU A 139 4.06 -28.39 -1.52
CA LEU A 139 3.92 -26.97 -1.80
C LEU A 139 5.08 -26.51 -2.69
N VAL A 140 4.83 -25.52 -3.54
CA VAL A 140 5.88 -24.69 -4.12
C VAL A 140 5.72 -23.30 -3.52
N CYS A 141 6.79 -22.78 -2.93
CA CYS A 141 6.78 -21.48 -2.25
C CYS A 141 7.95 -20.61 -2.73
N VAL A 142 7.76 -19.31 -2.66
CA VAL A 142 8.88 -18.36 -2.62
C VAL A 142 9.55 -18.47 -1.26
N ARG A 143 10.89 -18.57 -1.25
CA ARG A 143 11.70 -18.64 -0.02
C ARG A 143 12.83 -17.61 -0.06
N GLU A 144 12.98 -16.87 1.03
CA GLU A 144 14.23 -16.15 1.34
C GLU A 144 15.10 -16.97 2.28
N ASP A 145 16.38 -17.07 1.96
CA ASP A 145 17.41 -17.72 2.77
C ASP A 145 18.21 -16.65 3.50
N HIS A 146 18.06 -16.59 4.82
CA HIS A 146 18.74 -15.67 5.73
C HIS A 146 19.81 -16.37 6.58
N THR A 147 20.30 -17.53 6.16
CA THR A 147 21.42 -18.21 6.83
C THR A 147 22.71 -17.40 6.76
N ASP A 148 22.86 -16.58 5.70
CA ASP A 148 23.83 -15.51 5.60
C ASP A 148 23.08 -14.18 5.43
N PRO A 149 22.96 -13.36 6.50
CA PRO A 149 22.24 -12.08 6.41
C PRO A 149 22.84 -11.05 5.43
N ALA A 150 24.13 -11.18 5.12
CA ALA A 150 24.79 -10.29 4.15
C ALA A 150 24.47 -10.67 2.69
N HIS A 151 24.04 -11.91 2.44
CA HIS A 151 23.77 -12.44 1.11
C HIS A 151 22.43 -13.17 1.05
N VAL A 152 21.35 -12.46 1.31
CA VAL A 152 19.98 -13.03 1.27
C VAL A 152 19.66 -13.54 -0.15
N ARG A 153 19.24 -14.81 -0.25
CA ARG A 153 18.91 -15.46 -1.53
C ARG A 153 17.42 -15.71 -1.64
N ASN A 154 16.84 -15.35 -2.79
CA ASN A 154 15.43 -15.62 -3.10
C ASN A 154 15.33 -16.79 -4.08
N THR A 155 14.50 -17.78 -3.75
CA THR A 155 14.40 -19.04 -4.50
C THR A 155 12.96 -19.51 -4.58
N LEU A 156 12.63 -20.32 -5.61
CA LEU A 156 11.47 -21.21 -5.55
C LEU A 156 11.89 -22.53 -4.94
N VAL A 157 11.10 -23.01 -3.99
CA VAL A 157 11.36 -24.29 -3.30
C VAL A 157 10.14 -25.20 -3.34
N ARG A 158 10.40 -26.52 -3.38
CA ARG A 158 9.40 -27.56 -3.17
C ARG A 158 9.47 -28.07 -1.73
N LEU A 159 8.36 -27.94 -1.02
CA LEU A 159 8.19 -28.40 0.36
C LEU A 159 7.21 -29.58 0.37
N PRO A 160 7.51 -30.72 1.01
CA PRO A 160 6.49 -31.72 1.27
C PRO A 160 5.48 -31.16 2.27
N ALA A 161 4.18 -31.27 1.98
CA ALA A 161 3.12 -30.78 2.87
C ALA A 161 2.92 -31.67 4.11
N ALA A 162 3.49 -32.87 4.15
CA ALA A 162 3.57 -33.71 5.34
C ALA A 162 5.00 -34.21 5.50
N MET A 163 5.66 -33.78 6.58
CA MET A 163 7.00 -34.25 6.93
C MET A 163 6.90 -35.56 7.72
N PRO A 164 7.41 -36.69 7.23
CA PRO A 164 7.54 -37.89 8.03
C PRO A 164 8.44 -37.64 9.25
N GLY A 165 7.96 -37.96 10.44
CA GLY A 165 8.75 -37.85 11.67
C GLY A 165 8.92 -36.44 12.25
N GLY A 166 8.20 -35.42 11.70
CA GLY A 166 8.24 -34.06 12.26
C GLY A 166 9.50 -33.24 12.00
N ALA A 167 10.43 -33.74 11.17
CA ALA A 167 11.64 -33.01 10.83
C ALA A 167 11.34 -31.82 9.91
N ALA A 168 11.72 -30.61 10.34
CA ALA A 168 11.56 -29.39 9.56
C ALA A 168 12.60 -29.35 8.42
N GLY A 169 12.14 -29.18 7.16
CA GLY A 169 13.01 -29.03 5.99
C GLY A 169 12.91 -27.64 5.37
N ALA A 170 14.03 -27.10 4.88
CA ALA A 170 14.06 -25.80 4.22
C ALA A 170 13.43 -25.82 2.79
N GLY A 171 13.14 -27.01 2.26
CA GLY A 171 12.65 -27.25 0.90
C GLY A 171 13.75 -27.48 -0.11
N GLU A 172 13.42 -28.26 -1.14
CA GLU A 172 14.27 -28.49 -2.30
C GLU A 172 14.23 -27.28 -3.21
N VAL A 173 15.39 -26.75 -3.59
CA VAL A 173 15.47 -25.60 -4.51
C VAL A 173 15.08 -26.04 -5.91
N LEU A 174 14.05 -25.41 -6.46
CA LEU A 174 13.58 -25.59 -7.83
C LEU A 174 14.17 -24.55 -8.78
N PHE A 175 14.38 -23.32 -8.28
CA PHE A 175 14.94 -22.21 -9.07
C PHE A 175 15.66 -21.21 -8.14
N ASP A 176 16.85 -20.75 -8.57
CA ASP A 176 17.68 -19.75 -7.88
C ASP A 176 18.42 -18.81 -8.87
N GLY A 177 17.93 -18.73 -10.10
CA GLY A 177 18.61 -18.02 -11.21
C GLY A 177 18.26 -16.55 -11.33
N SER A 178 17.86 -15.85 -10.24
CA SER A 178 17.56 -14.40 -10.23
C SER A 178 17.63 -13.84 -8.82
N ASP A 179 17.74 -12.51 -8.71
CA ASP A 179 17.74 -11.83 -7.42
C ASP A 179 16.40 -11.99 -6.69
N PHE A 180 15.29 -11.99 -7.45
CA PHE A 180 13.94 -12.09 -6.91
C PHE A 180 13.06 -13.02 -7.75
N VAL A 181 12.07 -13.60 -7.09
CA VAL A 181 11.06 -14.47 -7.71
C VAL A 181 9.71 -14.29 -7.03
N SER A 182 8.62 -14.39 -7.81
CA SER A 182 7.25 -14.29 -7.32
C SER A 182 6.26 -15.06 -8.21
N TYR A 183 5.02 -15.14 -7.78
CA TYR A 183 3.89 -15.70 -8.54
C TYR A 183 4.15 -17.10 -9.12
N PRO A 184 4.58 -18.11 -8.36
CA PRO A 184 4.56 -19.48 -8.87
C PRO A 184 3.11 -19.88 -9.17
N ARG A 185 2.84 -20.35 -10.40
CA ARG A 185 1.50 -20.77 -10.84
C ARG A 185 1.60 -22.04 -11.68
N LEU A 186 0.96 -23.09 -11.19
CA LEU A 186 0.97 -24.40 -11.83
C LEU A 186 -0.10 -24.46 -12.93
N SER A 187 0.26 -25.02 -14.09
CA SER A 187 -0.70 -25.29 -15.16
C SER A 187 -1.76 -26.33 -14.74
N PRO A 188 -2.96 -26.35 -15.35
CA PRO A 188 -4.04 -27.27 -14.98
C PRO A 188 -3.65 -28.76 -15.05
N ASP A 189 -2.76 -29.12 -15.97
CA ASP A 189 -2.23 -30.47 -16.13
C ASP A 189 -1.12 -30.85 -15.12
N GLY A 190 -0.70 -29.87 -14.29
CA GLY A 190 0.33 -30.05 -13.27
C GLY A 190 1.75 -30.19 -13.80
N ARG A 191 1.99 -29.96 -15.10
CA ARG A 191 3.28 -30.22 -15.76
C ARG A 191 4.15 -28.99 -15.96
N ARG A 192 3.56 -27.78 -15.96
CA ARG A 192 4.26 -26.53 -16.21
C ARG A 192 4.09 -25.58 -15.02
N LEU A 193 5.17 -24.91 -14.64
CA LEU A 193 5.18 -23.85 -13.64
C LEU A 193 5.50 -22.52 -14.32
N ALA A 194 4.58 -21.57 -14.25
CA ALA A 194 4.82 -20.18 -14.58
C ALA A 194 5.28 -19.43 -13.32
N PHE A 195 6.20 -18.46 -13.45
CA PHE A 195 6.65 -17.62 -12.36
C PHE A 195 7.30 -16.33 -12.89
N ILE A 196 7.33 -15.30 -12.06
CA ILE A 196 7.94 -14.01 -12.36
C ILE A 196 9.31 -13.92 -11.72
N THR A 197 10.28 -13.32 -12.43
CA THR A 197 11.62 -13.03 -11.92
C THR A 197 12.04 -11.63 -12.29
N TRP A 198 12.92 -11.03 -11.48
CA TRP A 198 13.64 -9.81 -11.82
C TRP A 198 14.98 -9.75 -11.11
N ASN A 199 15.84 -8.86 -11.58
CA ASN A 199 17.15 -8.61 -11.02
C ASN A 199 17.35 -7.12 -10.76
N HIS A 200 18.19 -6.79 -9.82
CA HIS A 200 18.71 -5.45 -9.65
C HIS A 200 19.28 -4.88 -10.97
N PRO A 201 19.16 -3.55 -11.20
CA PRO A 201 18.57 -2.54 -10.31
C PRO A 201 17.04 -2.43 -10.40
N ASN A 202 16.37 -3.22 -11.25
CA ASN A 202 14.93 -3.08 -11.47
C ASN A 202 14.13 -3.43 -10.21
N MET A 203 13.11 -2.62 -9.97
CA MET A 203 11.97 -3.00 -9.15
C MET A 203 10.93 -3.74 -10.01
N PRO A 204 9.99 -4.50 -9.42
CA PRO A 204 9.04 -5.30 -10.22
C PRO A 204 8.10 -4.47 -11.09
N TRP A 205 7.96 -3.19 -10.84
CA TRP A 205 7.21 -2.26 -11.68
C TRP A 205 8.03 -1.61 -12.80
N ASP A 206 9.37 -1.79 -12.79
CA ASP A 206 10.25 -1.30 -13.85
C ASP A 206 10.44 -2.35 -14.94
N GLY A 207 10.82 -3.57 -14.55
CA GLY A 207 11.07 -4.66 -15.47
C GLY A 207 11.11 -6.02 -14.78
N THR A 208 10.32 -6.96 -15.32
CA THR A 208 10.22 -8.34 -14.85
C THR A 208 10.19 -9.30 -16.03
N GLN A 209 10.43 -10.58 -15.77
CA GLN A 209 10.36 -11.65 -16.74
C GLN A 209 9.37 -12.72 -16.31
N LEU A 210 8.38 -13.01 -17.14
CA LEU A 210 7.53 -14.17 -17.02
C LEU A 210 8.22 -15.38 -17.64
N LYS A 211 8.48 -16.38 -16.83
CA LYS A 211 9.11 -17.63 -17.24
C LYS A 211 8.16 -18.81 -17.05
N VAL A 212 8.28 -19.80 -17.92
CA VAL A 212 7.59 -21.08 -17.83
C VAL A 212 8.62 -22.20 -17.90
N ALA A 213 8.50 -23.17 -16.99
CA ALA A 213 9.35 -24.36 -16.95
C ALA A 213 8.52 -25.63 -16.80
N GLU A 214 8.97 -26.75 -17.37
CA GLU A 214 8.39 -28.06 -17.10
C GLU A 214 8.77 -28.51 -15.68
N LEU A 215 7.77 -28.85 -14.89
CA LEU A 215 7.93 -29.38 -13.53
C LEU A 215 7.95 -30.91 -13.57
N THR A 216 9.03 -31.49 -13.09
CA THR A 216 9.24 -32.94 -13.03
C THR A 216 9.47 -33.41 -11.60
N ALA A 217 9.53 -34.72 -11.39
CA ALA A 217 9.94 -35.28 -10.10
C ALA A 217 11.37 -34.85 -9.70
N ALA A 218 12.25 -34.67 -10.68
CA ALA A 218 13.65 -34.25 -10.48
C ALA A 218 13.84 -32.72 -10.35
N GLY A 219 12.77 -31.92 -10.38
CA GLY A 219 12.83 -30.46 -10.30
C GLY A 219 12.31 -29.76 -11.56
N LEU A 220 12.64 -28.49 -11.75
CA LEU A 220 12.31 -27.73 -12.95
C LEU A 220 13.35 -27.97 -14.06
N LYS A 221 12.89 -28.15 -15.29
CA LYS A 221 13.75 -28.00 -16.47
C LYS A 221 14.10 -26.53 -16.68
N ALA A 222 15.03 -26.27 -17.65
CA ALA A 222 15.43 -24.90 -17.98
C ALA A 222 14.21 -24.02 -18.32
N PRO A 223 14.01 -22.89 -17.61
CA PRO A 223 12.87 -22.01 -17.86
C PRO A 223 12.96 -21.29 -19.20
N VAL A 224 11.84 -21.14 -19.89
CA VAL A 224 11.70 -20.38 -21.13
C VAL A 224 11.08 -19.03 -20.81
N LEU A 225 11.61 -17.95 -21.37
CA LEU A 225 11.03 -16.61 -21.31
C LEU A 225 9.77 -16.55 -22.19
N VAL A 226 8.67 -16.11 -21.60
CA VAL A 226 7.38 -15.91 -22.29
C VAL A 226 7.13 -14.45 -22.60
N ALA A 227 7.38 -13.56 -21.63
CA ALA A 227 7.14 -12.12 -21.77
C ALA A 227 8.01 -11.34 -20.75
N GLY A 228 8.13 -10.04 -20.98
CA GLY A 228 8.85 -9.17 -20.07
C GLY A 228 10.30 -8.94 -20.45
N GLY A 229 10.98 -8.13 -19.64
CA GLY A 229 12.37 -7.73 -19.82
C GLY A 229 12.74 -6.58 -18.91
N ALA A 230 13.89 -5.96 -19.12
CA ALA A 230 14.37 -4.85 -18.29
C ALA A 230 13.50 -3.58 -18.39
N ALA A 231 12.75 -3.43 -19.48
CA ALA A 231 11.91 -2.25 -19.75
C ALA A 231 10.41 -2.60 -19.88
N GLU A 232 10.00 -3.77 -19.40
CA GLU A 232 8.60 -4.23 -19.38
C GLU A 232 8.29 -4.92 -18.06
N SER A 233 7.28 -4.41 -17.36
CA SER A 233 6.76 -5.03 -16.13
C SER A 233 5.65 -6.01 -16.47
N VAL A 234 5.88 -7.29 -16.16
CA VAL A 234 4.91 -8.38 -16.32
C VAL A 234 4.56 -8.93 -14.95
N LEU A 235 3.27 -9.07 -14.65
CA LEU A 235 2.76 -9.45 -13.33
C LEU A 235 1.62 -10.47 -13.43
N GLU A 236 1.30 -11.11 -12.32
CA GLU A 236 0.08 -11.90 -12.09
C GLU A 236 -0.20 -12.98 -13.15
N PRO A 237 0.72 -13.89 -13.47
CA PRO A 237 0.43 -14.99 -14.39
C PRO A 237 -0.67 -15.90 -13.83
N GLN A 238 -1.64 -16.30 -14.68
CA GLN A 238 -2.68 -17.26 -14.34
C GLN A 238 -2.93 -18.19 -15.55
N TRP A 239 -3.14 -19.47 -15.26
CA TRP A 239 -3.52 -20.45 -16.27
C TRP A 239 -5.03 -20.60 -16.32
N ASP A 240 -5.63 -20.54 -17.51
CA ASP A 240 -7.01 -20.97 -17.69
C ASP A 240 -7.11 -22.50 -17.78
N ALA A 241 -8.32 -23.02 -17.67
CA ALA A 241 -8.60 -24.46 -17.69
C ALA A 241 -8.15 -25.17 -18.99
N ASP A 242 -8.10 -24.45 -20.10
CA ASP A 242 -7.62 -24.96 -21.41
C ASP A 242 -6.09 -24.95 -21.54
N GLY A 243 -5.36 -24.46 -20.53
CA GLY A 243 -3.90 -24.35 -20.53
C GLY A 243 -3.36 -23.11 -21.20
N THR A 244 -4.19 -22.13 -21.52
CA THR A 244 -3.76 -20.78 -21.95
C THR A 244 -3.22 -20.01 -20.75
N LEU A 245 -2.05 -19.37 -20.90
CA LEU A 245 -1.44 -18.53 -19.88
C LEU A 245 -1.85 -17.07 -20.11
N TYR A 246 -2.45 -16.46 -19.10
CA TYR A 246 -2.77 -15.03 -19.07
C TYR A 246 -1.84 -14.31 -18.10
N PHE A 247 -1.58 -13.02 -18.34
CA PHE A 247 -0.74 -12.18 -17.49
C PHE A 247 -1.01 -10.71 -17.74
N ILE A 248 -0.58 -9.86 -16.83
CA ILE A 248 -0.63 -8.40 -16.99
C ILE A 248 0.74 -7.92 -17.47
N SER A 249 0.77 -6.96 -18.42
CA SER A 249 1.98 -6.33 -18.94
C SER A 249 1.75 -4.86 -19.22
N ASP A 250 2.77 -4.03 -19.00
CA ASP A 250 2.74 -2.57 -19.27
C ASP A 250 3.38 -2.19 -20.63
N ARG A 251 3.61 -3.16 -21.53
CA ARG A 251 4.20 -2.95 -22.86
C ARG A 251 3.47 -1.93 -23.75
N SER A 252 2.18 -1.72 -23.50
CA SER A 252 1.35 -0.72 -24.20
C SER A 252 1.34 0.68 -23.55
N GLY A 253 2.17 0.91 -22.52
CA GLY A 253 2.21 2.14 -21.75
C GLY A 253 1.32 2.14 -20.51
N PHE A 254 0.43 1.16 -20.37
CA PHE A 254 -0.39 0.87 -19.19
C PHE A 254 -0.35 -0.62 -18.92
N TRP A 255 -0.43 -1.04 -17.68
CA TRP A 255 -0.66 -2.45 -17.38
C TRP A 255 -2.00 -2.89 -17.95
N ASN A 256 -1.99 -3.87 -18.84
CA ASN A 256 -3.16 -4.45 -19.48
C ASN A 256 -3.08 -5.98 -19.45
N LEU A 257 -4.23 -6.64 -19.66
CA LEU A 257 -4.33 -8.09 -19.69
C LEU A 257 -3.93 -8.66 -21.06
N TYR A 258 -3.06 -9.66 -21.06
CA TYR A 258 -2.56 -10.38 -22.23
C TYR A 258 -2.73 -11.88 -22.09
N ALA A 259 -2.80 -12.58 -23.20
CA ALA A 259 -2.66 -14.02 -23.28
C ALA A 259 -1.38 -14.39 -24.02
N ASP A 260 -0.71 -15.46 -23.57
CA ASP A 260 0.36 -16.10 -24.32
C ASP A 260 -0.22 -16.78 -25.56
N GLY A 261 0.44 -16.65 -26.70
CA GLY A 261 0.02 -17.20 -27.97
C GLY A 261 1.20 -17.54 -28.89
N ALA A 262 0.94 -18.36 -29.93
CA ALA A 262 1.97 -18.82 -30.85
C ALA A 262 2.73 -17.67 -31.57
N ALA A 263 2.09 -16.51 -31.74
CA ALA A 263 2.68 -15.30 -32.35
C ALA A 263 3.19 -14.28 -31.28
N GLY A 264 3.31 -14.69 -30.02
CA GLY A 264 3.63 -13.85 -28.87
C GLY A 264 2.40 -13.35 -28.11
N ALA A 265 2.61 -12.45 -27.17
CA ALA A 265 1.56 -11.94 -26.28
C ALA A 265 0.48 -11.17 -27.05
N ARG A 266 -0.78 -11.58 -26.86
CA ARG A 266 -1.96 -11.00 -27.49
C ARG A 266 -2.74 -10.19 -26.43
N PRO A 267 -3.01 -8.87 -26.67
CA PRO A 267 -3.84 -8.09 -25.76
C PRO A 267 -5.29 -8.61 -25.75
N ILE A 268 -5.93 -8.62 -24.59
CA ILE A 268 -7.29 -9.14 -24.43
C ILE A 268 -8.33 -8.03 -24.54
N TRP A 269 -8.16 -6.95 -23.82
CA TRP A 269 -9.08 -5.80 -23.81
C TRP A 269 -8.27 -4.53 -23.60
N PRO A 270 -7.53 -4.06 -24.63
CA PRO A 270 -6.58 -2.97 -24.48
C PRO A 270 -7.28 -1.65 -24.15
N ARG A 271 -6.81 -0.98 -23.09
CA ARG A 271 -7.30 0.33 -22.64
C ARG A 271 -6.14 1.19 -22.13
N ALA A 272 -6.30 2.53 -22.21
CA ALA A 272 -5.35 3.46 -21.59
C ALA A 272 -5.69 3.66 -20.10
N VAL A 273 -5.74 2.56 -19.33
CA VAL A 273 -6.01 2.50 -17.88
C VAL A 273 -5.16 1.40 -17.25
N GLU A 274 -4.97 1.44 -15.95
CA GLU A 274 -4.11 0.50 -15.22
C GLU A 274 -4.88 -0.73 -14.72
N PHE A 275 -4.44 -1.92 -15.11
CA PHE A 275 -4.98 -3.21 -14.65
C PHE A 275 -4.16 -3.84 -13.53
N ALA A 276 -3.17 -3.14 -12.99
CA ALA A 276 -2.36 -3.61 -11.87
C ALA A 276 -1.87 -2.44 -11.02
N ALA A 277 -1.30 -2.78 -9.89
CA ALA A 277 -0.59 -1.88 -8.99
C ALA A 277 0.87 -2.36 -8.78
N PRO A 278 1.79 -1.51 -8.31
CA PRO A 278 3.16 -1.89 -8.01
C PRO A 278 3.22 -3.06 -7.02
N LEU A 279 4.02 -4.06 -7.33
CA LEU A 279 4.17 -5.28 -6.52
C LEU A 279 5.09 -5.04 -5.31
N TRP A 280 4.60 -4.28 -4.34
CA TRP A 280 5.26 -4.14 -3.04
C TRP A 280 5.09 -5.37 -2.16
N GLN A 281 3.94 -6.02 -2.26
CA GLN A 281 3.57 -7.18 -1.45
C GLN A 281 3.13 -8.33 -2.34
N PHE A 282 3.39 -9.55 -1.90
CA PHE A 282 2.84 -10.73 -2.57
C PHE A 282 1.32 -10.82 -2.43
N GLY A 283 0.68 -11.62 -3.28
CA GLY A 283 -0.75 -11.92 -3.18
C GLY A 283 -1.67 -10.88 -3.78
N GLN A 284 -1.14 -9.87 -4.48
CA GLN A 284 -1.98 -8.99 -5.30
C GLN A 284 -2.71 -9.83 -6.37
N SER A 285 -3.96 -9.47 -6.64
CA SER A 285 -4.80 -10.09 -7.65
C SER A 285 -5.76 -9.06 -8.21
N ASN A 286 -5.48 -8.60 -9.42
CA ASN A 286 -6.27 -7.57 -10.12
C ASN A 286 -7.17 -8.18 -11.19
N TYR A 287 -7.04 -9.47 -11.47
CA TYR A 287 -7.99 -10.21 -12.28
C TYR A 287 -8.12 -11.64 -11.81
N VAL A 288 -9.23 -12.29 -12.19
CA VAL A 288 -9.46 -13.72 -11.96
C VAL A 288 -10.13 -14.35 -13.18
N LEU A 289 -9.64 -15.52 -13.58
CA LEU A 289 -10.23 -16.33 -14.63
C LEU A 289 -11.42 -17.12 -14.08
N LEU A 290 -12.55 -17.11 -14.80
CA LEU A 290 -13.77 -17.77 -14.36
C LEU A 290 -13.83 -19.26 -14.80
N GLY A 291 -12.92 -19.67 -15.70
CA GLY A 291 -12.82 -21.04 -16.22
C GLY A 291 -13.88 -21.39 -17.28
N ASP A 292 -14.59 -20.41 -17.80
CA ASP A 292 -15.60 -20.53 -18.84
C ASP A 292 -15.32 -19.60 -20.04
N GLY A 293 -14.09 -19.13 -20.17
CA GLY A 293 -13.65 -18.19 -21.21
C GLY A 293 -13.90 -16.72 -20.86
N ARG A 294 -14.25 -16.42 -19.60
CA ARG A 294 -14.39 -15.07 -19.08
C ARG A 294 -13.40 -14.80 -17.95
N ALA A 295 -13.11 -13.53 -17.72
CA ALA A 295 -12.40 -13.04 -16.56
C ALA A 295 -13.16 -11.88 -15.91
N VAL A 296 -12.98 -11.66 -14.61
CA VAL A 296 -13.27 -10.39 -13.97
C VAL A 296 -11.94 -9.68 -13.79
N VAL A 297 -11.88 -8.40 -14.19
CA VAL A 297 -10.70 -7.56 -14.09
C VAL A 297 -11.00 -6.33 -13.24
N CYS A 298 -10.06 -5.95 -12.40
CA CYS A 298 -10.00 -4.64 -11.78
C CYS A 298 -9.14 -3.73 -12.64
N PHE A 299 -9.58 -2.50 -12.85
CA PHE A 299 -8.77 -1.48 -13.51
C PHE A 299 -8.98 -0.12 -12.85
N SER A 300 -7.93 0.69 -12.84
CA SER A 300 -7.93 2.04 -12.29
C SER A 300 -7.94 3.07 -13.41
N GLU A 301 -8.89 3.97 -13.38
CA GLU A 301 -8.99 5.13 -14.28
C GLU A 301 -8.97 6.41 -13.45
N ARG A 302 -7.91 7.22 -13.62
CA ARG A 302 -7.70 8.45 -12.85
C ARG A 302 -7.69 8.21 -11.31
N GLY A 303 -7.12 7.09 -10.89
CA GLY A 303 -7.02 6.69 -9.49
C GLY A 303 -8.31 6.16 -8.87
N ILE A 304 -9.36 5.88 -9.66
CA ILE A 304 -10.62 5.28 -9.23
C ILE A 304 -10.74 3.89 -9.84
N ASP A 305 -10.89 2.88 -9.00
CA ASP A 305 -10.99 1.50 -9.46
C ASP A 305 -12.40 1.12 -9.88
N ARG A 306 -12.47 0.25 -10.88
CA ARG A 306 -13.69 -0.35 -11.40
C ARG A 306 -13.48 -1.82 -11.69
N LEU A 307 -14.57 -2.59 -11.70
CA LEU A 307 -14.57 -3.99 -12.13
C LEU A 307 -15.27 -4.14 -13.49
N ALA A 308 -14.74 -5.04 -14.31
CA ALA A 308 -15.40 -5.45 -15.55
C ALA A 308 -15.35 -6.97 -15.74
N VAL A 309 -16.39 -7.51 -16.38
CA VAL A 309 -16.40 -8.88 -16.92
C VAL A 309 -15.90 -8.83 -18.35
N VAL A 310 -14.84 -9.57 -18.65
CA VAL A 310 -14.19 -9.59 -19.96
C VAL A 310 -14.36 -10.96 -20.61
N ASP A 311 -14.84 -10.99 -21.86
CA ASP A 311 -14.83 -12.17 -22.73
C ASP A 311 -13.41 -12.32 -23.30
N LEU A 312 -12.69 -13.34 -22.88
CA LEU A 312 -11.27 -13.57 -23.21
C LEU A 312 -11.03 -13.89 -24.68
N LYS A 313 -12.05 -14.46 -25.35
CA LYS A 313 -11.96 -14.82 -26.76
C LYS A 313 -12.30 -13.66 -27.68
N LYS A 314 -13.37 -12.90 -27.36
CA LYS A 314 -13.81 -11.75 -28.15
C LYS A 314 -13.00 -10.48 -27.86
N GLY A 315 -12.36 -10.37 -26.69
CA GLY A 315 -11.65 -9.19 -26.27
C GLY A 315 -12.60 -8.01 -25.99
N THR A 316 -13.78 -8.28 -25.44
CA THR A 316 -14.79 -7.27 -25.09
C THR A 316 -15.07 -7.31 -23.59
N GLY A 317 -15.24 -6.12 -22.97
CA GLY A 317 -15.50 -5.99 -21.55
C GLY A 317 -16.82 -5.27 -21.26
N ARG A 318 -17.50 -5.65 -20.18
CA ARG A 318 -18.67 -4.98 -19.61
C ARG A 318 -18.36 -4.56 -18.18
N GLU A 319 -18.33 -3.28 -17.93
CA GLU A 319 -18.14 -2.73 -16.58
C GLU A 319 -19.30 -3.12 -15.66
N LEU A 320 -19.01 -3.32 -14.39
CA LEU A 320 -20.00 -3.57 -13.34
C LEU A 320 -20.30 -2.24 -12.64
N ASP A 321 -21.58 -1.91 -12.53
CA ASP A 321 -22.02 -0.74 -11.77
C ASP A 321 -22.03 -1.09 -10.27
N LEU A 322 -21.00 -0.67 -9.56
CA LEU A 322 -20.75 -0.97 -8.16
C LEU A 322 -20.49 0.33 -7.37
N PRO A 323 -20.95 0.42 -6.11
CA PRO A 323 -20.80 1.63 -5.30
C PRO A 323 -19.41 1.75 -4.64
N TYR A 324 -18.39 1.15 -5.22
CA TYR A 324 -17.03 1.11 -4.69
C TYR A 324 -16.08 1.88 -5.61
N VAL A 325 -15.00 2.37 -5.04
CA VAL A 325 -13.99 3.21 -5.71
C VAL A 325 -12.58 2.65 -5.60
N GLU A 326 -12.42 1.57 -4.86
CA GLU A 326 -11.17 0.85 -4.66
C GLU A 326 -11.46 -0.64 -4.54
N PHE A 327 -10.63 -1.50 -5.19
CA PHE A 327 -10.70 -2.95 -5.08
C PHE A 327 -9.31 -3.55 -4.93
N SER A 328 -9.19 -4.57 -4.10
CA SER A 328 -7.96 -5.37 -3.97
C SER A 328 -8.28 -6.82 -3.68
N HIS A 329 -7.27 -7.68 -3.87
CA HIS A 329 -7.35 -9.11 -3.57
C HIS A 329 -8.55 -9.81 -4.23
N LEU A 330 -8.80 -9.50 -5.50
CA LEU A 330 -9.89 -10.14 -6.25
C LEU A 330 -9.69 -11.65 -6.28
N THR A 331 -10.72 -12.42 -5.92
CA THR A 331 -10.67 -13.88 -5.90
C THR A 331 -11.95 -14.49 -6.45
N ARG A 332 -11.81 -15.64 -7.10
CA ARG A 332 -12.95 -16.40 -7.62
C ARG A 332 -13.62 -17.20 -6.48
N ILE A 333 -14.95 -17.14 -6.42
CA ILE A 333 -15.77 -18.06 -5.61
C ILE A 333 -16.22 -19.22 -6.50
N ASP A 334 -16.88 -18.90 -7.61
CA ASP A 334 -17.33 -19.85 -8.63
C ASP A 334 -17.38 -19.17 -10.03
N SER A 335 -18.05 -19.75 -11.02
CA SER A 335 -18.16 -19.18 -12.37
C SER A 335 -19.09 -17.95 -12.46
N GLN A 336 -19.86 -17.65 -11.42
CA GLN A 336 -20.81 -16.53 -11.37
C GLN A 336 -20.51 -15.51 -10.28
N HIS A 337 -19.64 -15.86 -9.33
CA HIS A 337 -19.34 -15.01 -8.19
C HIS A 337 -17.84 -14.82 -8.00
N VAL A 338 -17.46 -13.58 -7.70
CA VAL A 338 -16.12 -13.21 -7.26
C VAL A 338 -16.20 -12.51 -5.90
N ALA A 339 -15.11 -12.52 -5.16
CA ALA A 339 -14.99 -11.69 -3.96
C ALA A 339 -13.81 -10.74 -4.09
N ALA A 340 -13.89 -9.61 -3.39
CA ALA A 340 -12.83 -8.62 -3.30
C ALA A 340 -12.88 -7.90 -1.94
N VAL A 341 -11.77 -7.32 -1.55
CA VAL A 341 -11.77 -6.23 -0.57
C VAL A 341 -12.14 -4.97 -1.33
N ALA A 342 -13.22 -4.32 -0.93
CA ALA A 342 -13.78 -3.16 -1.63
C ALA A 342 -13.85 -1.94 -0.69
N GLY A 343 -13.34 -0.81 -1.15
CA GLY A 343 -13.40 0.48 -0.49
C GLY A 343 -14.47 1.37 -1.14
N ALA A 344 -15.29 2.02 -0.34
CA ALA A 344 -16.32 2.96 -0.79
C ALA A 344 -16.00 4.39 -0.33
N SER A 345 -16.61 5.38 -0.98
CA SER A 345 -16.39 6.80 -0.61
C SER A 345 -17.03 7.20 0.73
N LYS A 346 -18.03 6.44 1.21
CA LYS A 346 -18.81 6.79 2.41
C LYS A 346 -18.91 5.70 3.48
N SER A 347 -18.30 4.55 3.26
CA SER A 347 -18.23 3.46 4.24
C SER A 347 -16.82 2.89 4.30
N LEU A 348 -16.48 2.31 5.45
CA LEU A 348 -15.21 1.62 5.61
C LEU A 348 -15.14 0.41 4.67
N ALA A 349 -13.91 -0.06 4.42
CA ALA A 349 -13.65 -1.20 3.56
C ALA A 349 -14.44 -2.44 3.98
N SER A 350 -14.81 -3.25 3.01
CA SER A 350 -15.56 -4.49 3.24
C SER A 350 -15.04 -5.60 2.32
N ILE A 351 -15.11 -6.84 2.78
CA ILE A 351 -15.04 -7.99 1.89
C ILE A 351 -16.44 -8.18 1.32
N VAL A 352 -16.54 -8.20 0.00
CA VAL A 352 -17.80 -8.35 -0.72
C VAL A 352 -17.77 -9.55 -1.65
N SER A 353 -18.91 -10.24 -1.76
CA SER A 353 -19.20 -11.22 -2.82
C SER A 353 -20.03 -10.53 -3.88
N ILE A 354 -19.63 -10.64 -5.14
CA ILE A 354 -20.23 -9.93 -6.28
C ILE A 354 -20.76 -10.98 -7.28
N ASP A 355 -22.07 -10.95 -7.55
CA ASP A 355 -22.68 -11.66 -8.65
C ASP A 355 -22.36 -10.91 -9.96
N ILE A 356 -21.63 -11.54 -10.85
CA ILE A 356 -21.11 -10.89 -12.06
C ILE A 356 -22.17 -10.64 -13.14
N ALA A 357 -23.31 -11.33 -13.08
CA ALA A 357 -24.40 -11.14 -14.05
C ALA A 357 -25.21 -9.90 -13.72
N SER A 358 -25.62 -9.77 -12.46
CA SER A 358 -26.46 -8.67 -11.97
C SER A 358 -25.67 -7.44 -11.50
N GLY A 359 -24.38 -7.59 -11.17
CA GLY A 359 -23.58 -6.56 -10.48
C GLY A 359 -23.96 -6.41 -9.01
N LYS A 360 -24.76 -7.31 -8.43
CA LYS A 360 -25.15 -7.23 -7.01
C LYS A 360 -23.99 -7.61 -6.11
N ALA A 361 -23.58 -6.70 -5.22
CA ALA A 361 -22.62 -6.99 -4.17
C ALA A 361 -23.33 -7.33 -2.85
N THR A 362 -22.82 -8.34 -2.17
CA THR A 362 -23.26 -8.76 -0.83
C THR A 362 -22.07 -8.70 0.12
N THR A 363 -22.21 -7.97 1.23
CA THR A 363 -21.16 -7.84 2.23
C THR A 363 -20.96 -9.16 2.98
N VAL A 364 -19.73 -9.65 2.99
CA VAL A 364 -19.28 -10.81 3.76
C VAL A 364 -18.76 -10.37 5.12
N ARG A 365 -17.93 -9.31 5.12
CA ARG A 365 -17.31 -8.77 6.33
C ARG A 365 -17.10 -7.27 6.14
N THR A 366 -17.41 -6.46 7.15
CA THR A 366 -17.09 -5.02 7.17
C THR A 366 -15.92 -4.76 8.12
N ALA A 367 -15.11 -3.75 7.79
CA ALA A 367 -14.03 -3.29 8.66
C ALA A 367 -14.53 -2.65 9.96
N GLY A 368 -15.80 -2.32 10.03
CA GLY A 368 -16.48 -1.70 11.16
C GLY A 368 -17.50 -0.67 10.68
N ASP A 369 -18.11 -0.01 11.62
CA ASP A 369 -19.02 1.10 11.34
C ASP A 369 -18.25 2.42 11.29
N SER A 370 -18.58 3.28 10.33
CA SER A 370 -18.03 4.64 10.33
C SER A 370 -18.59 5.41 11.52
N PRO A 371 -17.73 6.06 12.33
CA PRO A 371 -18.21 6.93 13.41
C PRO A 371 -18.84 8.23 12.87
N LEU A 372 -18.71 8.49 11.58
CA LEU A 372 -19.28 9.64 10.89
C LEU A 372 -20.58 9.30 10.18
N GLN A 373 -21.57 10.18 10.32
CA GLN A 373 -22.76 10.13 9.48
C GLN A 373 -22.41 10.55 8.04
N SER A 374 -23.19 10.09 7.08
CA SER A 374 -22.93 10.28 5.64
C SER A 374 -22.82 11.74 5.20
N ASP A 375 -23.49 12.67 5.89
CA ASP A 375 -23.43 14.13 5.64
C ASP A 375 -22.20 14.82 6.26
N SER A 376 -21.48 14.11 7.13
CA SER A 376 -20.23 14.57 7.76
C SER A 376 -18.99 14.05 7.03
N ILE A 377 -19.15 13.28 5.96
CA ILE A 377 -18.06 12.67 5.19
C ILE A 377 -17.70 13.55 3.99
N SER A 378 -16.46 13.99 3.95
CA SER A 378 -15.87 14.63 2.76
C SER A 378 -15.49 13.57 1.73
N ILE A 379 -16.05 13.68 0.53
CA ILE A 379 -15.79 12.75 -0.57
C ILE A 379 -14.59 13.25 -1.38
N ALA A 380 -13.73 12.33 -1.79
CA ALA A 380 -12.63 12.59 -2.72
C ALA A 380 -13.15 13.18 -4.04
N VAL A 381 -12.65 14.35 -4.41
CA VAL A 381 -12.89 14.95 -5.72
C VAL A 381 -11.59 14.88 -6.52
N PRO A 382 -11.52 14.09 -7.59
CA PRO A 382 -10.33 14.05 -8.43
C PRO A 382 -10.13 15.40 -9.11
N ILE A 383 -8.91 15.91 -9.05
CA ILE A 383 -8.49 17.14 -9.70
C ILE A 383 -7.24 16.91 -10.55
N ASP A 384 -7.22 17.53 -11.71
CA ASP A 384 -6.05 17.64 -12.57
C ASP A 384 -5.60 19.10 -12.56
N PHE A 385 -4.31 19.35 -12.47
CA PHE A 385 -3.77 20.71 -12.40
C PHE A 385 -2.45 20.83 -13.16
N PRO A 386 -2.15 22.03 -13.71
CA PRO A 386 -0.89 22.28 -14.37
C PRO A 386 0.27 22.26 -13.34
N SER A 387 1.35 21.59 -13.70
CA SER A 387 2.59 21.53 -12.93
C SER A 387 3.77 22.05 -13.74
N ALA A 388 4.98 21.99 -13.17
CA ALA A 388 6.20 22.48 -13.79
C ALA A 388 6.46 21.79 -15.14
N HIS A 389 7.16 22.50 -16.03
CA HIS A 389 7.56 22.02 -17.36
C HIS A 389 6.41 21.54 -18.25
N GLY A 390 5.20 22.08 -18.08
CA GLY A 390 4.02 21.74 -18.86
C GLY A 390 3.40 20.38 -18.53
N ARG A 391 3.80 19.75 -17.43
CA ARG A 391 3.18 18.51 -16.94
C ARG A 391 1.77 18.79 -16.41
N THR A 392 0.93 17.76 -16.45
CA THR A 392 -0.31 17.68 -15.68
C THR A 392 -0.09 16.74 -14.52
N ALA A 393 -0.41 17.16 -13.30
CA ALA A 393 -0.39 16.33 -12.12
C ALA A 393 -1.81 16.11 -11.58
N HIS A 394 -1.96 15.12 -10.70
CA HIS A 394 -3.23 14.61 -10.24
C HIS A 394 -3.31 14.61 -8.71
N ALA A 395 -4.52 14.79 -8.17
CA ALA A 395 -4.74 14.67 -6.72
C ALA A 395 -6.22 14.38 -6.42
N PHE A 396 -6.49 14.01 -5.19
CA PHE A 396 -7.83 14.03 -4.60
C PHE A 396 -7.96 15.22 -3.66
N TYR A 397 -8.94 16.08 -3.90
CA TYR A 397 -9.29 17.19 -3.02
C TYR A 397 -10.48 16.81 -2.12
N TYR A 398 -10.38 17.18 -0.85
CA TYR A 398 -11.41 16.97 0.16
C TYR A 398 -11.76 18.30 0.82
N ALA A 399 -12.97 18.77 0.59
CA ALA A 399 -13.46 20.01 1.21
C ALA A 399 -13.74 19.82 2.70
N PRO A 400 -13.60 20.87 3.54
CA PRO A 400 -14.12 20.85 4.90
C PRO A 400 -15.60 20.45 4.93
N THR A 401 -15.96 19.46 5.74
CA THR A 401 -17.31 18.91 5.76
C THR A 401 -17.75 18.60 7.19
N ASN A 402 -18.72 19.38 7.70
CA ASN A 402 -19.35 19.14 8.99
C ASN A 402 -20.74 19.83 8.99
N PRO A 403 -21.86 19.09 9.07
CA PRO A 403 -23.19 19.67 8.96
C PRO A 403 -23.56 20.64 10.09
N ARG A 404 -22.82 20.59 11.23
CA ARG A 404 -23.06 21.47 12.38
C ARG A 404 -22.32 22.80 12.29
N TYR A 405 -21.39 22.96 11.37
CA TYR A 405 -20.52 24.13 11.27
C TYR A 405 -20.42 24.65 9.84
N ARG A 406 -20.14 25.94 9.76
CA ARG A 406 -19.70 26.63 8.53
C ARG A 406 -18.60 27.63 8.88
N GLY A 407 -17.72 27.87 7.93
CA GLY A 407 -16.66 28.87 8.05
C GLY A 407 -17.21 30.29 8.23
N VAL A 408 -16.41 31.14 8.82
CA VAL A 408 -16.72 32.59 8.89
C VAL A 408 -16.80 33.15 7.46
N PRO A 409 -17.85 33.89 7.09
CA PRO A 409 -17.97 34.46 5.76
C PRO A 409 -16.74 35.28 5.36
N GLY A 410 -16.27 35.10 4.11
CA GLY A 410 -15.07 35.78 3.59
C GLY A 410 -13.74 35.17 4.02
N THR A 411 -13.74 34.04 4.78
CA THR A 411 -12.51 33.30 5.12
C THR A 411 -12.40 32.00 4.33
N LEU A 412 -11.18 31.55 4.07
CA LEU A 412 -10.86 30.28 3.43
C LEU A 412 -10.29 29.28 4.44
N PRO A 413 -10.45 27.96 4.22
CA PRO A 413 -9.93 26.94 5.13
C PRO A 413 -8.40 26.81 5.07
N PRO A 414 -7.74 26.41 6.17
CA PRO A 414 -6.39 25.88 6.12
C PRO A 414 -6.35 24.66 5.17
N LEU A 415 -5.22 24.42 4.52
CA LEU A 415 -4.97 23.29 3.63
C LEU A 415 -3.87 22.39 4.18
N LEU A 416 -4.15 21.09 4.25
CA LEU A 416 -3.17 20.06 4.49
C LEU A 416 -2.92 19.27 3.20
N ALA A 417 -1.72 19.38 2.64
CA ALA A 417 -1.26 18.56 1.54
C ALA A 417 -0.69 17.24 2.09
N LEU A 418 -1.26 16.13 1.67
CA LEU A 418 -0.79 14.78 1.98
C LEU A 418 0.07 14.26 0.84
N VAL A 419 1.18 13.61 1.21
CA VAL A 419 2.13 13.02 0.26
C VAL A 419 2.32 11.56 0.62
N HIS A 420 1.94 10.66 -0.29
CA HIS A 420 2.11 9.22 -0.07
C HIS A 420 3.59 8.79 -0.12
N GLY A 421 3.89 7.69 0.57
CA GLY A 421 5.18 7.02 0.52
C GLY A 421 5.34 6.10 -0.69
N GLY A 422 6.39 5.33 -0.69
CA GLY A 422 6.76 4.39 -1.74
C GLY A 422 8.17 4.69 -2.27
N PRO A 423 8.39 5.63 -3.19
CA PRO A 423 7.50 6.61 -3.80
C PRO A 423 6.55 6.08 -4.87
N THR A 424 6.79 4.89 -5.44
CA THR A 424 5.92 4.28 -6.46
C THR A 424 4.68 3.67 -5.81
N SER A 425 3.68 4.51 -5.56
CA SER A 425 2.39 4.17 -4.94
C SER A 425 1.31 5.13 -5.45
N GLN A 426 0.15 5.21 -4.80
CA GLN A 426 -0.89 6.18 -5.12
C GLN A 426 -1.79 6.48 -3.92
N ALA A 427 -2.42 7.65 -3.94
CA ALA A 427 -3.51 7.99 -3.03
C ALA A 427 -4.79 7.24 -3.40
N SER A 428 -5.61 6.91 -2.42
CA SER A 428 -6.90 6.23 -2.58
C SER A 428 -8.08 7.18 -2.37
N PRO A 429 -9.14 7.10 -3.20
CA PRO A 429 -10.36 7.88 -3.04
C PRO A 429 -11.36 7.24 -2.06
N ALA A 430 -11.07 6.06 -1.50
CA ALA A 430 -11.90 5.40 -0.52
C ALA A 430 -11.97 6.18 0.81
N LEU A 431 -12.98 5.91 1.61
CA LEU A 431 -13.13 6.54 2.93
C LEU A 431 -11.93 6.22 3.82
N ARG A 432 -11.17 7.25 4.17
CA ARG A 432 -10.07 7.18 5.13
C ARG A 432 -10.37 8.04 6.34
N SER A 433 -10.48 7.41 7.50
CA SER A 433 -10.76 8.12 8.76
C SER A 433 -9.71 9.19 9.07
N SER A 434 -8.45 8.99 8.66
CA SER A 434 -7.36 9.97 8.82
C SER A 434 -7.62 11.27 8.04
N VAL A 435 -8.20 11.21 6.84
CA VAL A 435 -8.62 12.40 6.06
C VAL A 435 -9.83 13.06 6.71
N GLN A 436 -10.82 12.25 7.11
CA GLN A 436 -12.05 12.77 7.73
C GLN A 436 -11.78 13.45 9.08
N PHE A 437 -10.73 13.06 9.78
CA PHE A 437 -10.28 13.72 11.01
C PHE A 437 -10.03 15.22 10.77
N TRP A 438 -9.40 15.57 9.66
CA TRP A 438 -9.09 16.94 9.28
C TRP A 438 -10.31 17.68 8.74
N THR A 439 -11.00 17.06 7.77
CA THR A 439 -12.10 17.73 7.06
C THR A 439 -13.29 18.06 7.96
N SER A 440 -13.58 17.20 8.94
CA SER A 440 -14.64 17.43 9.93
C SER A 440 -14.33 18.53 10.94
N ARG A 441 -13.04 18.96 11.03
CA ARG A 441 -12.56 20.08 11.84
C ARG A 441 -12.44 21.40 11.07
N GLY A 442 -12.84 21.41 9.79
CA GLY A 442 -12.77 22.60 8.95
C GLY A 442 -11.42 22.79 8.24
N ILE A 443 -10.63 21.74 8.09
CA ILE A 443 -9.35 21.77 7.37
C ILE A 443 -9.55 21.08 6.02
N ALA A 444 -9.24 21.76 4.91
CA ALA A 444 -9.22 21.14 3.60
C ALA A 444 -8.01 20.20 3.46
N VAL A 445 -8.16 19.13 2.70
CA VAL A 445 -7.08 18.18 2.43
C VAL A 445 -6.90 18.03 0.92
N VAL A 446 -5.66 17.97 0.47
CA VAL A 446 -5.29 17.51 -0.87
C VAL A 446 -4.33 16.34 -0.76
N ASP A 447 -4.67 15.21 -1.37
CA ASP A 447 -3.86 14.00 -1.38
C ASP A 447 -3.27 13.84 -2.78
N VAL A 448 -1.97 14.08 -2.91
CA VAL A 448 -1.34 14.32 -4.22
C VAL A 448 -0.82 13.03 -4.80
N ASN A 449 -1.24 12.73 -6.03
CA ASN A 449 -0.64 11.74 -6.91
C ASN A 449 0.40 12.44 -7.80
N TYR A 450 1.59 12.66 -7.28
CA TYR A 450 2.69 13.32 -7.98
C TYR A 450 3.25 12.46 -9.12
N GLY A 451 3.98 13.04 -10.07
CA GLY A 451 4.70 12.31 -11.11
C GLY A 451 5.65 11.28 -10.48
N GLY A 452 5.41 10.02 -10.77
CA GLY A 452 5.97 8.85 -10.06
C GLY A 452 4.89 7.96 -9.46
N SER A 453 3.68 8.49 -9.23
CA SER A 453 2.55 7.69 -8.75
C SER A 453 2.10 6.66 -9.79
N SER A 454 1.58 5.53 -9.30
CA SER A 454 0.88 4.54 -10.12
C SER A 454 -0.56 4.99 -10.42
N GLY A 455 -1.27 4.24 -11.28
CA GLY A 455 -2.66 4.56 -11.64
C GLY A 455 -2.82 5.48 -12.86
N TYR A 456 -1.72 5.97 -13.44
CA TYR A 456 -1.71 6.97 -14.52
C TYR A 456 -0.83 6.58 -15.71
N GLY A 457 -0.44 5.32 -15.81
CA GLY A 457 0.39 4.77 -16.87
C GLY A 457 1.90 4.78 -16.56
N ARG A 458 2.64 3.99 -17.38
CA ARG A 458 4.08 3.82 -17.21
C ARG A 458 4.86 5.14 -17.32
N ALA A 459 4.51 6.00 -18.27
CA ALA A 459 5.19 7.28 -18.47
C ALA A 459 5.06 8.19 -17.24
N TYR A 460 3.87 8.23 -16.60
CA TYR A 460 3.66 8.98 -15.37
C TYR A 460 4.43 8.38 -14.19
N ARG A 461 4.38 7.06 -14.04
CA ARG A 461 5.14 6.33 -13.01
C ARG A 461 6.65 6.57 -13.15
N GLN A 462 7.18 6.59 -14.38
CA GLN A 462 8.60 6.80 -14.65
C GLN A 462 9.04 8.27 -14.67
N ALA A 463 8.12 9.23 -14.54
CA ALA A 463 8.48 10.65 -14.46
C ALA A 463 9.42 10.94 -13.27
N LEU A 464 9.38 10.11 -12.24
CA LEU A 464 10.23 10.22 -11.06
C LEU A 464 11.66 9.67 -11.27
N ASN A 465 11.88 8.84 -12.30
CA ASN A 465 13.19 8.25 -12.58
C ASN A 465 14.22 9.34 -12.85
N GLY A 466 15.32 9.35 -12.09
CA GLY A 466 16.32 10.41 -12.10
C GLY A 466 15.86 11.74 -11.49
N ASN A 467 14.59 11.87 -11.02
CA ASN A 467 13.96 13.13 -10.62
C ASN A 467 13.30 13.10 -9.25
N TRP A 468 13.56 12.09 -8.41
CA TRP A 468 13.03 12.05 -7.04
C TRP A 468 13.60 13.20 -6.19
N GLY A 469 12.76 13.92 -5.47
CA GLY A 469 13.06 15.17 -4.80
C GLY A 469 12.95 16.42 -5.70
N VAL A 470 12.50 16.26 -6.94
CA VAL A 470 12.23 17.33 -7.89
C VAL A 470 10.78 17.28 -8.36
N VAL A 471 10.41 16.24 -9.11
CA VAL A 471 9.08 16.12 -9.72
C VAL A 471 7.98 15.99 -8.66
N ASP A 472 8.20 15.17 -7.65
CA ASP A 472 7.28 15.00 -6.52
C ASP A 472 7.07 16.32 -5.75
N VAL A 473 8.14 17.07 -5.51
CA VAL A 473 8.10 18.38 -4.83
C VAL A 473 7.38 19.43 -5.68
N GLU A 474 7.74 19.54 -6.97
CA GLU A 474 7.10 20.48 -7.90
C GLU A 474 5.59 20.25 -8.00
N ASP A 475 5.17 18.98 -8.08
CA ASP A 475 3.76 18.62 -8.25
C ASP A 475 2.96 18.88 -6.95
N VAL A 476 3.53 18.62 -5.78
CA VAL A 476 2.88 18.94 -4.49
C VAL A 476 2.75 20.45 -4.29
N ILE A 477 3.78 21.22 -4.61
CA ILE A 477 3.72 22.69 -4.60
C ILE A 477 2.66 23.20 -5.58
N ALA A 478 2.60 22.65 -6.79
CA ALA A 478 1.62 23.02 -7.81
C ALA A 478 0.18 22.75 -7.36
N ALA A 479 -0.06 21.62 -6.67
CA ALA A 479 -1.37 21.29 -6.10
C ALA A 479 -1.85 22.36 -5.11
N VAL A 480 -0.97 22.79 -4.20
CA VAL A 480 -1.31 23.83 -3.22
C VAL A 480 -1.56 25.17 -3.91
N ARG A 481 -0.69 25.58 -4.83
CA ARG A 481 -0.87 26.83 -5.61
C ARG A 481 -2.15 26.83 -6.41
N PHE A 482 -2.52 25.70 -7.01
CA PHE A 482 -3.78 25.55 -7.75
C PHE A 482 -5.00 25.75 -6.84
N LEU A 483 -5.01 25.14 -5.64
CA LEU A 483 -6.12 25.27 -4.70
C LEU A 483 -6.21 26.65 -4.07
N VAL A 484 -5.10 27.29 -3.78
CA VAL A 484 -5.05 28.71 -3.33
C VAL A 484 -5.54 29.63 -4.44
N GLY A 485 -5.05 29.46 -5.66
CA GLY A 485 -5.44 30.29 -6.81
C GLY A 485 -6.91 30.13 -7.24
N THR A 486 -7.54 29.02 -6.86
CA THR A 486 -8.98 28.76 -7.09
C THR A 486 -9.85 29.01 -5.85
N GLU A 487 -9.32 29.73 -4.85
CA GLU A 487 -10.00 30.12 -3.60
C GLU A 487 -10.59 28.94 -2.81
N ARG A 488 -9.91 27.77 -2.85
CA ARG A 488 -10.29 26.59 -2.09
C ARG A 488 -9.49 26.43 -0.79
N ALA A 489 -8.45 27.26 -0.60
CA ALA A 489 -7.55 27.22 0.55
C ALA A 489 -6.97 28.61 0.85
N ASP A 490 -6.67 28.84 2.13
CA ASP A 490 -6.00 30.04 2.62
C ASP A 490 -4.49 29.92 2.35
N ALA A 491 -3.94 30.86 1.59
CA ALA A 491 -2.53 30.91 1.23
C ALA A 491 -1.58 30.97 2.43
N MET A 492 -2.02 31.55 3.56
CA MET A 492 -1.22 31.71 4.78
C MET A 492 -1.33 30.55 5.76
N ARG A 493 -2.17 29.56 5.48
CA ARG A 493 -2.41 28.41 6.36
C ARG A 493 -2.33 27.09 5.57
N THR A 494 -1.17 26.89 4.94
CA THR A 494 -0.86 25.69 4.16
C THR A 494 0.14 24.82 4.91
N ALA A 495 -0.16 23.53 5.04
CA ALA A 495 0.71 22.52 5.64
C ALA A 495 0.96 21.38 4.67
N ILE A 496 2.07 20.66 4.89
CA ILE A 496 2.40 19.43 4.18
C ILE A 496 2.68 18.31 5.19
N SER A 497 2.18 17.10 4.93
CA SER A 497 2.41 15.92 5.78
C SER A 497 2.65 14.69 4.91
N GLY A 498 3.65 13.90 5.25
CA GLY A 498 3.98 12.68 4.53
C GLY A 498 4.78 11.71 5.38
N GLY A 499 4.79 10.43 4.96
CA GLY A 499 5.56 9.38 5.62
C GLY A 499 6.53 8.70 4.67
N SER A 500 7.68 8.21 5.17
CA SER A 500 8.68 7.50 4.37
C SER A 500 9.17 8.37 3.20
N ALA A 501 9.05 7.91 1.96
CA ALA A 501 9.33 8.73 0.78
C ALA A 501 8.52 10.05 0.76
N GLY A 502 7.26 10.04 1.24
CA GLY A 502 6.48 11.27 1.40
C GLY A 502 7.04 12.22 2.46
N GLY A 503 7.64 11.70 3.54
CA GLY A 503 8.37 12.49 4.55
C GLY A 503 9.61 13.15 3.95
N TYR A 504 10.34 12.44 3.10
CA TYR A 504 11.42 13.02 2.31
C TYR A 504 10.92 14.20 1.46
N THR A 505 9.84 14.02 0.69
CA THR A 505 9.25 15.10 -0.11
C THR A 505 8.82 16.28 0.76
N VAL A 506 8.29 16.03 1.98
CA VAL A 506 8.00 17.09 2.97
C VAL A 506 9.26 17.89 3.29
N LEU A 507 10.35 17.22 3.68
CA LEU A 507 11.59 17.91 4.05
C LEU A 507 12.19 18.71 2.89
N VAL A 508 12.19 18.14 1.67
CA VAL A 508 12.68 18.87 0.49
C VAL A 508 11.79 20.08 0.19
N ALA A 509 10.45 19.91 0.21
CA ALA A 509 9.51 21.00 -0.06
C ALA A 509 9.66 22.15 0.95
N LEU A 510 9.88 21.85 2.23
CA LEU A 510 10.10 22.86 3.28
C LEU A 510 11.45 23.59 3.15
N SER A 511 12.46 22.92 2.60
CA SER A 511 13.80 23.52 2.41
C SER A 511 13.95 24.29 1.09
N THR A 512 13.05 24.09 0.12
CA THR A 512 13.21 24.66 -1.24
C THR A 512 12.07 25.59 -1.66
N SER A 513 11.01 25.73 -0.83
CA SER A 513 9.81 26.48 -1.18
C SER A 513 9.27 27.28 0.02
N ASP A 514 8.59 28.37 -0.27
CA ASP A 514 7.87 29.23 0.68
C ASP A 514 6.34 29.00 0.67
N VAL A 515 5.87 27.99 -0.05
CA VAL A 515 4.44 27.70 -0.20
C VAL A 515 3.84 27.16 1.09
N PHE A 516 4.64 26.44 1.91
CA PHE A 516 4.17 25.83 3.15
C PHE A 516 4.55 26.66 4.36
N HIS A 517 3.65 26.71 5.34
CA HIS A 517 3.83 27.42 6.61
C HIS A 517 4.04 26.47 7.79
N ALA A 518 3.88 25.17 7.59
CA ALA A 518 4.18 24.10 8.55
C ALA A 518 4.38 22.77 7.81
N GLY A 519 5.14 21.85 8.40
CA GLY A 519 5.25 20.49 7.87
C GLY A 519 5.32 19.42 8.95
N THR A 520 4.78 18.24 8.63
CA THR A 520 4.92 17.03 9.45
C THR A 520 5.66 15.96 8.67
N ASP A 521 6.86 15.65 9.12
CA ASP A 521 7.67 14.54 8.64
C ASP A 521 7.40 13.30 9.51
N ARG A 522 6.95 12.22 8.88
CA ARG A 522 6.76 10.90 9.52
C ARG A 522 7.83 9.96 8.98
N PHE A 523 8.83 9.66 9.79
CA PHE A 523 9.92 8.72 9.45
C PHE A 523 10.45 8.92 8.02
N GLY A 524 10.68 10.17 7.61
CA GLY A 524 11.20 10.54 6.29
C GLY A 524 12.71 10.47 6.20
N VAL A 525 13.19 10.44 4.96
CA VAL A 525 14.62 10.39 4.65
C VAL A 525 15.20 11.80 4.68
N SER A 526 16.23 12.02 5.47
CA SER A 526 16.96 13.31 5.55
C SER A 526 18.33 13.27 4.84
N ASP A 527 18.92 12.08 4.71
CA ASP A 527 20.20 11.81 4.05
C ASP A 527 20.05 10.68 3.04
N MET A 528 20.08 11.01 1.76
CA MET A 528 19.87 10.06 0.67
C MET A 528 21.03 9.08 0.52
N THR A 529 22.26 9.49 0.83
CA THR A 529 23.43 8.62 0.76
C THR A 529 23.35 7.53 1.85
N ALA A 530 22.93 7.90 3.06
CA ALA A 530 22.73 6.93 4.13
C ALA A 530 21.60 5.94 3.79
N LEU A 531 20.47 6.41 3.21
CA LEU A 531 19.41 5.52 2.75
C LEU A 531 19.93 4.46 1.78
N ALA A 532 20.69 4.86 0.75
CA ALA A 532 21.21 3.95 -0.25
C ALA A 532 22.16 2.88 0.30
N ARG A 533 22.82 3.15 1.45
CA ARG A 533 23.75 2.21 2.11
C ARG A 533 23.08 1.28 3.10
N ASP A 534 22.05 1.77 3.79
CA ASP A 534 21.50 1.13 5.00
C ASP A 534 20.17 0.41 4.77
N THR A 535 19.64 0.39 3.53
CA THR A 535 18.36 -0.25 3.20
C THR A 535 18.49 -1.76 2.98
N HIS A 536 17.36 -2.48 3.00
CA HIS A 536 17.29 -3.92 2.80
C HIS A 536 17.40 -4.34 1.32
N LYS A 537 17.64 -5.64 1.06
CA LYS A 537 17.90 -6.18 -0.29
C LYS A 537 16.88 -5.72 -1.34
N PHE A 538 15.57 -5.77 -1.03
CA PHE A 538 14.51 -5.46 -2.00
C PHE A 538 14.64 -4.02 -2.54
N GLU A 539 14.99 -3.04 -1.71
CA GLU A 539 15.15 -1.64 -2.11
C GLU A 539 16.60 -1.20 -2.34
N SER A 540 17.59 -2.09 -2.11
CA SER A 540 19.01 -1.70 -2.10
C SER A 540 19.50 -1.02 -3.39
N ARG A 541 18.80 -1.21 -4.51
CA ARG A 541 19.11 -0.58 -5.80
C ARG A 541 17.94 0.26 -6.35
N TYR A 542 16.88 0.46 -5.53
CA TYR A 542 15.73 1.26 -5.96
C TYR A 542 16.12 2.73 -6.21
N VAL A 543 16.96 3.28 -5.36
CA VAL A 543 17.42 4.67 -5.49
C VAL A 543 18.26 4.88 -6.74
N ASP A 544 18.87 3.83 -7.33
CA ASP A 544 19.60 3.91 -8.58
C ASP A 544 18.71 4.39 -9.75
N SER A 545 17.47 3.92 -9.81
CA SER A 545 16.53 4.38 -10.84
C SER A 545 15.97 5.77 -10.53
N LEU A 546 15.78 6.10 -9.25
CA LEU A 546 15.16 7.35 -8.80
C LEU A 546 16.12 8.55 -8.82
N ILE A 547 17.42 8.31 -8.60
CA ILE A 547 18.46 9.35 -8.51
C ILE A 547 19.63 9.05 -9.46
N GLY A 548 20.14 7.82 -9.42
CA GLY A 548 21.29 7.34 -10.15
C GLY A 548 22.18 6.43 -9.31
N PRO A 549 23.04 5.61 -9.91
CA PRO A 549 23.91 4.69 -9.18
C PRO A 549 25.05 5.41 -8.46
N LEU A 550 25.42 4.91 -7.28
CA LEU A 550 26.63 5.32 -6.58
C LEU A 550 27.84 4.50 -7.07
N PRO A 551 29.03 5.10 -7.14
CA PRO A 551 29.40 6.46 -6.65
C PRO A 551 29.16 7.60 -7.68
N GLU A 552 28.80 7.30 -8.93
CA GLU A 552 28.75 8.27 -10.04
C GLU A 552 27.75 9.40 -9.77
N ALA A 553 26.63 9.10 -9.13
CA ALA A 553 25.59 10.06 -8.80
C ALA A 553 25.78 10.78 -7.46
N GLN A 554 26.93 10.65 -6.75
CA GLN A 554 27.11 11.21 -5.40
C GLN A 554 26.72 12.70 -5.30
N ALA A 555 27.12 13.51 -6.27
CA ALA A 555 26.78 14.94 -6.27
C ALA A 555 25.26 15.19 -6.34
N ILE A 556 24.49 14.29 -6.98
CA ILE A 556 23.04 14.38 -7.03
C ILE A 556 22.44 14.00 -5.66
N TYR A 557 22.93 12.93 -5.02
CA TYR A 557 22.54 12.55 -3.66
C TYR A 557 22.75 13.70 -2.67
N ASP A 558 23.94 14.34 -2.73
CA ASP A 558 24.28 15.47 -1.88
C ASP A 558 23.36 16.66 -2.13
N SER A 559 23.05 16.96 -3.39
CA SER A 559 22.17 18.07 -3.78
C SER A 559 20.69 17.84 -3.46
N ARG A 560 20.27 16.60 -3.19
CA ARG A 560 18.90 16.24 -2.88
C ARG A 560 18.67 15.81 -1.43
N SER A 561 19.73 15.76 -0.61
CA SER A 561 19.60 15.45 0.81
C SER A 561 19.14 16.70 1.58
N PRO A 562 17.98 16.68 2.26
CA PRO A 562 17.49 17.81 3.05
C PRO A 562 18.51 18.37 4.06
N LEU A 563 19.35 17.51 4.63
CA LEU A 563 20.43 17.89 5.54
C LEU A 563 21.46 18.86 4.93
N ASN A 564 21.55 18.93 3.61
CA ASN A 564 22.46 19.85 2.91
C ASN A 564 21.79 21.17 2.53
N HIS A 565 20.49 21.36 2.84
CA HIS A 565 19.70 22.54 2.49
C HIS A 565 19.06 23.21 3.71
N LEU A 566 19.73 23.18 4.85
CA LEU A 566 19.20 23.66 6.13
C LEU A 566 18.84 25.15 6.14
N ASP A 567 19.50 25.98 5.34
CA ASP A 567 19.22 27.42 5.22
C ASP A 567 17.85 27.70 4.58
N GLY A 568 17.26 26.71 3.90
CA GLY A 568 15.93 26.80 3.32
C GLY A 568 14.79 26.63 4.31
N PHE A 569 15.04 25.96 5.45
CA PHE A 569 14.00 25.73 6.46
C PHE A 569 13.70 27.02 7.23
N LYS A 570 12.48 27.54 7.05
CA LYS A 570 12.04 28.82 7.65
C LYS A 570 10.75 28.67 8.47
N VAL A 571 10.13 27.50 8.45
CA VAL A 571 8.82 27.24 9.06
C VAL A 571 8.92 26.11 10.08
N PRO A 572 7.99 26.03 11.05
CA PRO A 572 7.97 24.97 12.04
C PRO A 572 7.83 23.57 11.42
N VAL A 573 8.54 22.59 12.00
CA VAL A 573 8.53 21.18 11.57
C VAL A 573 8.16 20.28 12.74
N LEU A 574 7.21 19.35 12.53
CA LEU A 574 6.94 18.24 13.44
C LEU A 574 7.56 16.98 12.85
N VAL A 575 8.38 16.27 13.63
CA VAL A 575 9.03 15.02 13.23
C VAL A 575 8.52 13.89 14.11
N LEU A 576 8.02 12.82 13.50
CA LEU A 576 7.45 11.64 14.18
C LEU A 576 8.18 10.39 13.71
N GLN A 577 8.76 9.61 14.64
CA GLN A 577 9.64 8.48 14.30
C GLN A 577 9.34 7.25 15.16
N GLY A 578 9.35 6.06 14.57
CA GLY A 578 9.37 4.78 15.28
C GLY A 578 10.79 4.42 15.73
N ALA A 579 10.96 4.04 16.99
CA ALA A 579 12.28 3.73 17.54
C ALA A 579 12.90 2.44 16.97
N ASP A 580 12.07 1.51 16.50
CA ASP A 580 12.47 0.20 15.96
C ASP A 580 12.32 0.13 14.43
N ASP A 581 12.41 1.27 13.73
CA ASP A 581 12.25 1.36 12.29
C ASP A 581 13.50 0.85 11.54
N PRO A 582 13.41 -0.29 10.81
CA PRO A 582 14.53 -0.84 10.05
C PRO A 582 14.57 -0.34 8.60
N VAL A 583 13.53 0.35 8.11
CA VAL A 583 13.43 0.84 6.72
C VAL A 583 14.02 2.24 6.60
N VAL A 584 13.57 3.16 7.47
CA VAL A 584 14.18 4.47 7.65
C VAL A 584 14.62 4.57 9.12
N PRO A 585 15.88 4.28 9.42
CA PRO A 585 16.36 4.22 10.80
C PRO A 585 16.22 5.55 11.55
N PRO A 586 16.01 5.54 12.87
CA PRO A 586 15.79 6.75 13.69
C PRO A 586 16.88 7.81 13.59
N ASN A 587 18.10 7.42 13.21
CA ASN A 587 19.20 8.36 13.00
C ASN A 587 18.92 9.38 11.89
N GLN A 588 18.08 9.04 10.90
CA GLN A 588 17.64 9.97 9.85
C GLN A 588 16.87 11.14 10.46
N SER A 589 15.85 10.85 11.28
CA SER A 589 15.06 11.87 11.99
C SER A 589 15.88 12.62 13.03
N GLN A 590 16.76 11.94 13.79
CA GLN A 590 17.60 12.58 14.80
C GLN A 590 18.53 13.62 14.18
N ARG A 591 19.19 13.28 13.07
CA ARG A 591 20.13 14.19 12.38
C ARG A 591 19.44 15.46 11.88
N ILE A 592 18.26 15.34 11.25
CA ILE A 592 17.54 16.54 10.76
C ILE A 592 17.03 17.40 11.94
N VAL A 593 16.52 16.78 13.00
CA VAL A 593 16.05 17.48 14.21
C VAL A 593 17.19 18.26 14.86
N ASP A 594 18.35 17.62 15.07
CA ASP A 594 19.52 18.29 15.68
C ASP A 594 20.03 19.44 14.81
N ALA A 595 20.01 19.28 13.50
CA ALA A 595 20.39 20.32 12.56
C ALA A 595 19.42 21.52 12.57
N LEU A 596 18.11 21.27 12.65
CA LEU A 596 17.09 22.32 12.77
C LEU A 596 17.20 23.07 14.10
N ARG A 597 17.41 22.35 15.21
CA ARG A 597 17.67 22.95 16.54
C ARG A 597 18.87 23.89 16.52
N ALA A 598 19.99 23.45 15.95
CA ALA A 598 21.21 24.24 15.85
C ALA A 598 21.02 25.55 15.05
N ARG A 599 20.03 25.59 14.17
CA ARG A 599 19.65 26.76 13.37
C ARG A 599 18.46 27.55 13.91
N HIS A 600 17.99 27.18 15.09
CA HIS A 600 16.83 27.82 15.75
C HIS A 600 15.54 27.76 14.90
N VAL A 601 15.42 26.79 14.01
CA VAL A 601 14.16 26.52 13.31
C VAL A 601 13.21 25.85 14.30
N PRO A 602 11.96 26.32 14.44
CA PRO A 602 11.03 25.72 15.38
C PRO A 602 10.77 24.24 15.03
N VAL A 603 11.00 23.34 15.99
CA VAL A 603 10.86 21.90 15.77
C VAL A 603 10.22 21.21 16.97
N ALA A 604 9.35 20.23 16.69
CA ALA A 604 8.89 19.24 17.66
C ALA A 604 9.31 17.86 17.19
N TYR A 605 9.80 17.02 18.11
CA TYR A 605 10.24 15.66 17.81
C TYR A 605 9.62 14.66 18.78
N ILE A 606 8.99 13.62 18.25
CA ILE A 606 8.44 12.54 19.05
C ILE A 606 8.97 11.20 18.52
N LEU A 607 9.69 10.49 19.38
CA LEU A 607 10.20 9.13 19.13
C LEU A 607 9.30 8.13 19.86
N TYR A 608 8.71 7.17 19.12
CA TYR A 608 7.77 6.18 19.64
C TYR A 608 8.45 4.84 19.91
N PRO A 609 8.66 4.43 21.19
CA PRO A 609 9.25 3.15 21.53
C PRO A 609 8.38 1.97 21.06
N GLY A 610 9.05 0.95 20.49
CA GLY A 610 8.39 -0.26 20.00
C GLY A 610 7.52 -0.08 18.76
N GLU A 611 7.63 1.06 18.07
CA GLU A 611 7.08 1.25 16.73
C GLU A 611 8.16 1.10 15.66
N SER A 612 7.76 0.51 14.54
CA SER A 612 8.59 0.27 13.37
C SER A 612 8.28 1.29 12.26
N HIS A 613 8.50 0.92 11.00
CA HIS A 613 8.11 1.73 9.84
C HIS A 613 6.58 1.76 9.70
N GLY A 614 5.97 2.87 10.13
CA GLY A 614 4.52 3.03 10.29
C GLY A 614 4.02 2.69 11.70
N PHE A 615 3.11 3.52 12.19
CA PHE A 615 2.56 3.40 13.55
C PHE A 615 1.39 2.42 13.58
N ARG A 616 1.39 1.50 14.56
CA ARG A 616 0.42 0.41 14.68
C ARG A 616 -0.24 0.33 16.04
N LYS A 617 0.42 0.79 17.10
CA LYS A 617 -0.13 0.78 18.44
C LYS A 617 -1.21 1.87 18.56
N PRO A 618 -2.36 1.58 19.16
CA PRO A 618 -3.44 2.57 19.32
C PRO A 618 -2.97 3.87 19.99
N GLU A 619 -2.18 3.76 21.05
CA GLU A 619 -1.63 4.91 21.78
C GLU A 619 -0.74 5.79 20.90
N THR A 620 0.03 5.20 19.99
CA THR A 620 0.88 5.94 19.05
C THR A 620 0.05 6.63 17.98
N ILE A 621 -0.95 5.93 17.42
CA ILE A 621 -1.88 6.50 16.43
C ILE A 621 -2.62 7.70 17.04
N ILE A 622 -3.13 7.56 18.27
CA ILE A 622 -3.81 8.64 19.01
C ILE A 622 -2.87 9.82 19.21
N ASN A 623 -1.71 9.57 19.81
CA ASN A 623 -0.76 10.62 20.15
C ASN A 623 -0.25 11.35 18.91
N SER A 624 0.13 10.64 17.84
CA SER A 624 0.62 11.25 16.61
C SER A 624 -0.42 12.16 15.96
N GLN A 625 -1.69 11.75 15.96
CA GLN A 625 -2.79 12.54 15.38
C GLN A 625 -3.12 13.77 16.22
N GLN A 626 -3.11 13.63 17.56
CA GLN A 626 -3.32 14.75 18.49
C GLN A 626 -2.16 15.73 18.47
N ALA A 627 -0.92 15.24 18.39
CA ALA A 627 0.27 16.09 18.29
C ALA A 627 0.27 16.93 17.01
N GLU A 628 -0.12 16.33 15.88
CA GLU A 628 -0.21 17.04 14.60
C GLU A 628 -1.31 18.11 14.62
N LEU A 629 -2.48 17.82 15.22
CA LEU A 629 -3.55 18.80 15.39
C LEU A 629 -3.14 19.95 16.32
N ALA A 630 -2.46 19.65 17.44
CA ALA A 630 -1.92 20.65 18.36
C ALA A 630 -0.86 21.54 17.68
N PHE A 631 0.00 20.90 16.87
CA PHE A 631 1.03 21.58 16.10
C PHE A 631 0.45 22.60 15.12
N TYR A 632 -0.48 22.18 14.26
CA TYR A 632 -1.12 23.08 13.30
C TYR A 632 -1.98 24.14 13.98
N GLY A 633 -2.67 23.81 15.06
CA GLY A 633 -3.42 24.78 15.86
C GLY A 633 -2.54 25.93 16.35
N ARG A 634 -1.34 25.59 16.84
CA ARG A 634 -0.37 26.61 17.32
C ARG A 634 0.25 27.43 16.19
N VAL A 635 0.62 26.77 15.08
CA VAL A 635 1.27 27.47 13.96
C VAL A 635 0.28 28.37 13.21
N PHE A 636 -0.95 27.91 12.98
CA PHE A 636 -1.97 28.65 12.21
C PHE A 636 -2.87 29.55 13.06
N GLY A 637 -2.69 29.53 14.39
CA GLY A 637 -3.42 30.41 15.29
C GLY A 637 -4.91 30.05 15.46
N PHE A 638 -5.31 28.78 15.26
CA PHE A 638 -6.64 28.32 15.60
C PHE A 638 -6.62 27.44 16.87
N LYS A 639 -7.73 27.47 17.60
CA LYS A 639 -7.91 26.66 18.81
C LYS A 639 -8.80 25.46 18.46
N PRO A 640 -8.25 24.23 18.40
CA PRO A 640 -9.07 23.03 18.24
C PRO A 640 -10.12 22.90 19.35
N ALA A 641 -11.27 22.34 19.01
CA ALA A 641 -12.30 22.01 20.01
C ALA A 641 -11.92 20.79 20.88
N ASP A 642 -10.96 20.00 20.42
CA ASP A 642 -10.44 18.83 21.11
C ASP A 642 -9.61 19.22 22.34
N GLN A 643 -9.66 18.38 23.39
CA GLN A 643 -8.72 18.46 24.50
C GLN A 643 -7.44 17.75 24.09
N LEU A 644 -6.38 18.48 23.83
CA LEU A 644 -5.12 17.95 23.33
C LEU A 644 -4.05 17.95 24.44
N PRO A 645 -3.17 16.94 24.47
CA PRO A 645 -2.00 16.96 25.34
C PRO A 645 -1.08 18.13 24.95
N PRO A 646 -0.31 18.66 25.92
CA PRO A 646 0.64 19.73 25.63
C PRO A 646 1.72 19.23 24.65
N LEU A 647 1.97 20.02 23.61
CA LEU A 647 3.06 19.80 22.66
C LEU A 647 4.11 20.89 22.82
N THR A 648 5.35 20.51 23.11
CA THR A 648 6.49 21.43 23.09
C THR A 648 7.00 21.57 21.67
N ILE A 649 7.02 22.79 21.14
CA ILE A 649 7.67 23.15 19.88
C ILE A 649 8.85 24.02 20.26
N GLU A 650 10.05 23.46 20.21
CA GLU A 650 11.28 24.18 20.53
C GLU A 650 11.46 25.34 19.56
N GLY A 651 11.90 26.48 20.05
CA GLY A 651 12.07 27.70 19.24
C GLY A 651 10.78 28.47 18.90
N LEU A 652 9.59 27.93 19.22
CA LEU A 652 8.33 28.66 19.07
C LEU A 652 7.85 29.19 20.42
N PRO A 653 7.67 30.53 20.59
CA PRO A 653 7.18 31.11 21.84
C PRO A 653 5.87 30.46 22.28
N VAL A 654 5.72 30.25 23.61
CA VAL A 654 4.44 29.85 24.18
C VAL A 654 3.46 31.00 23.99
N ALA A 655 2.74 31.04 22.87
CA ALA A 655 1.69 32.03 22.70
C ALA A 655 0.59 31.72 23.72
N SER A 656 0.31 32.70 24.59
CA SER A 656 -0.95 32.73 25.32
C SER A 656 -2.05 32.80 24.26
N LEU A 657 -2.73 31.68 24.03
CA LEU A 657 -3.96 31.64 23.21
C LEU A 657 -4.98 32.54 23.97
N ARG A 658 -5.10 33.80 23.55
CA ARG A 658 -6.12 34.74 24.04
C ARG A 658 -7.48 34.41 23.48
#